data_21f3605e7c885ccb27793060eada827f
#
_entry.id   21f3605e7c885ccb27793060eada827f
#
_cell.length_a   1.000
_cell.length_b   1.000
_cell.length_c   1.000
_cell.angle_alpha   90.00
_cell.angle_beta   90.00
_cell.angle_gamma   90.00
#
_symmetry.space_group_name_H-M   'P 1'
#
loop_
_entity.id
_entity.type
_entity.pdbx_description
1 polymer ?
#
loop_
_entity_poly.entity_id
_entity_poly.type
_entity_poly.pdbx_seq_one_letter_code
_entity_poly.pdbx_strand_id
1 'polypeptide(L)'
;MYSLHHKAFKGSLALLFTLTSSLSVVAQLDRSVQPEPKSAPKIQLEEPQTFILSNGLKVLVVENHKLPRVRIQLLLDNPPVLEGEKAGVSELTGALLGKGSSNIDKDAFNEEVDFLGASISFSGQSAFASTLSRYFPRILELMAEAALNPNFSQEEFEKEKERFIEGLRSEEKDVSAVARRVQTALAYGTTHPYGEFVSIESLEKVTLQDVSDFYARYFSPDNAYLVLIGDLDVQSAKKLIKDHFKGWKATLKKGPNYSEASNLTEPTINFVDMPNAVQSEIVVQNLVSLKMSDPDYIPVLIANQILGGGAEGRLFLNLREDKGYTYGSYSSVGTDKYSNARFRASAQVRNVVTDSAVVEILSEIQRIGAERVSEVDLKNAKEKYKGSFVRSLERPETVANFALNIETQGLSTDFYENYLSRIDAVTAEEVQRVAQKYFKTDQARIVVVGKGSEVLPALEKMEFNSNPVKVNYFDKFAAAIERPEFKIEVPEGVSATSVLNTYLDKIGGTAAATAVNTFAITYGASVQGMNLQLVVTQSAADEFTQEMKMMGNVMQRTVINATEAFMEAQGQKIPLDDAQKKSFADDAALISELVWLNDSTVKLNLMGIELVDDRQAFVVQVNDNRTAYYDTETGLKIKQVTTQEMQGQSITQATSFGDYKEVSGLLIPHVVSQNLGPQTVDFTIELAEIKVN
;
A
#
# COMPACT_ATOMS: atom_id res chain seq x y z
N MET A 1 70.03 -17.82 46.33
CA MET A 1 69.50 -18.72 45.27
C MET A 1 68.05 -18.53 44.89
N TYR A 2 67.32 -17.51 45.36
CA TYR A 2 65.91 -17.28 45.09
C TYR A 2 65.65 -16.22 44.02
N SER A 3 66.65 -15.56 43.48
CA SER A 3 66.47 -14.42 42.55
C SER A 3 66.49 -14.77 41.03
N LEU A 4 67.06 -15.95 40.69
CA LEU A 4 67.25 -16.35 39.27
C LEU A 4 66.04 -17.11 38.71
N HIS A 5 65.24 -17.80 39.56
CA HIS A 5 64.02 -18.49 39.05
C HIS A 5 62.85 -17.59 38.68
N HIS A 6 62.76 -16.38 39.28
CA HIS A 6 61.65 -15.46 38.98
C HIS A 6 61.84 -14.71 37.66
N LYS A 7 63.07 -14.54 37.17
CA LYS A 7 63.29 -13.89 35.85
C LYS A 7 63.08 -14.86 34.67
N ALA A 8 63.41 -16.14 34.87
CA ALA A 8 63.17 -17.16 33.83
C ALA A 8 61.66 -17.43 33.63
N PHE A 9 60.85 -17.42 34.69
CA PHE A 9 59.42 -17.65 34.62
C PHE A 9 58.66 -16.47 33.97
N LYS A 10 59.11 -15.23 34.20
CA LYS A 10 58.53 -14.04 33.53
C LYS A 10 58.89 -13.97 32.05
N GLY A 11 60.06 -14.41 31.65
CA GLY A 11 60.47 -14.48 30.25
C GLY A 11 59.72 -15.56 29.45
N SER A 12 59.50 -16.72 30.06
CA SER A 12 58.72 -17.80 29.42
C SER A 12 57.23 -17.48 29.30
N LEU A 13 56.66 -16.73 30.26
CA LEU A 13 55.26 -16.32 30.20
C LEU A 13 55.03 -15.20 29.15
N ALA A 14 56.02 -14.29 29.00
CA ALA A 14 55.97 -13.25 27.96
C ALA A 14 56.15 -13.84 26.55
N LEU A 15 56.99 -14.87 26.38
CA LEU A 15 57.18 -15.55 25.09
C LEU A 15 55.95 -16.39 24.70
N LEU A 16 55.24 -16.99 25.67
CA LEU A 16 53.99 -17.71 25.42
C LEU A 16 52.85 -16.77 25.05
N PHE A 17 52.80 -15.58 25.65
CA PHE A 17 51.77 -14.57 25.33
C PHE A 17 51.99 -13.91 23.95
N THR A 18 53.23 -13.74 23.51
CA THR A 18 53.57 -13.25 22.17
C THR A 18 53.35 -14.32 21.09
N LEU A 19 53.54 -15.61 21.37
CA LEU A 19 53.23 -16.67 20.43
C LEU A 19 51.71 -16.91 20.27
N THR A 20 50.90 -16.73 21.33
CA THR A 20 49.44 -16.85 21.22
C THR A 20 48.79 -15.64 20.54
N SER A 21 49.37 -14.43 20.65
CA SER A 21 48.88 -13.23 19.93
C SER A 21 49.22 -13.25 18.44
N SER A 22 50.32 -13.92 18.03
CA SER A 22 50.64 -14.05 16.61
C SER A 22 49.81 -15.12 15.87
N LEU A 23 49.22 -16.08 16.60
CA LEU A 23 48.27 -17.05 16.01
C LEU A 23 46.87 -16.49 15.82
N SER A 24 46.50 -15.40 16.51
CA SER A 24 45.20 -14.76 16.34
C SER A 24 45.10 -13.86 15.10
N VAL A 25 46.22 -13.48 14.49
CA VAL A 25 46.25 -12.61 13.31
C VAL A 25 46.02 -13.37 11.99
N VAL A 26 46.17 -14.70 12.00
CA VAL A 26 45.99 -15.53 10.78
C VAL A 26 44.53 -15.93 10.55
N ALA A 27 43.65 -15.66 11.51
CA ALA A 27 42.22 -16.01 11.42
C ALA A 27 41.32 -14.85 10.98
N GLN A 28 41.89 -13.73 10.57
CA GLN A 28 41.06 -12.64 10.02
C GLN A 28 40.69 -13.00 8.57
N LEU A 29 39.49 -13.47 8.39
CA LEU A 29 38.91 -13.67 7.04
C LEU A 29 39.15 -12.42 6.21
N ASP A 30 39.87 -12.56 5.12
CA ASP A 30 40.00 -11.49 4.12
C ASP A 30 38.64 -11.19 3.50
N ARG A 31 37.98 -10.16 4.00
CA ARG A 31 36.67 -9.73 3.53
C ARG A 31 36.71 -9.00 2.21
N SER A 32 37.88 -8.73 1.65
CA SER A 32 38.04 -8.17 0.31
C SER A 32 37.84 -9.21 -0.78
N VAL A 33 37.98 -10.50 -0.46
CA VAL A 33 37.76 -11.61 -1.37
C VAL A 33 36.37 -12.20 -1.08
N GLN A 34 35.48 -12.09 -2.05
CA GLN A 34 34.18 -12.73 -1.96
C GLN A 34 34.34 -14.26 -1.95
N PRO A 35 33.76 -15.00 -0.99
CA PRO A 35 33.81 -16.46 -1.00
C PRO A 35 33.31 -17.03 -2.32
N GLU A 36 34.02 -18.01 -2.84
CA GLU A 36 33.53 -18.72 -4.03
C GLU A 36 32.20 -19.40 -3.72
N PRO A 37 31.22 -19.30 -4.62
CA PRO A 37 29.93 -19.96 -4.42
C PRO A 37 30.13 -21.48 -4.40
N LYS A 38 29.67 -22.11 -3.33
CA LYS A 38 29.58 -23.57 -3.25
C LYS A 38 28.45 -24.06 -4.17
N SER A 39 28.51 -25.34 -4.54
CA SER A 39 27.39 -25.98 -5.27
C SER A 39 26.07 -25.74 -4.53
N ALA A 40 25.01 -25.44 -5.25
CA ALA A 40 23.67 -25.26 -4.68
C ALA A 40 23.28 -26.45 -3.79
N PRO A 41 22.71 -26.23 -2.61
CA PRO A 41 22.26 -27.32 -1.75
C PRO A 41 21.20 -28.14 -2.49
N LYS A 42 21.25 -29.46 -2.35
CA LYS A 42 20.13 -30.30 -2.81
C LYS A 42 18.95 -30.04 -1.89
N ILE A 43 17.85 -29.60 -2.47
CA ILE A 43 16.61 -29.36 -1.75
C ILE A 43 15.96 -30.71 -1.50
N GLN A 44 15.84 -31.08 -0.24
CA GLN A 44 14.99 -32.19 0.20
C GLN A 44 13.82 -31.55 0.94
N LEU A 45 12.67 -31.54 0.28
CA LEU A 45 11.44 -31.11 0.91
C LEU A 45 10.86 -32.28 1.70
N GLU A 46 10.55 -32.06 2.97
CA GLU A 46 9.71 -33.00 3.71
C GLU A 46 8.36 -33.06 3.04
N GLU A 47 7.94 -34.24 2.54
CA GLU A 47 6.63 -34.40 1.94
C GLU A 47 5.54 -34.23 3.00
N PRO A 48 4.56 -33.34 2.80
CA PRO A 48 3.43 -33.27 3.71
C PRO A 48 2.66 -34.57 3.73
N GLN A 49 2.19 -34.98 4.87
CA GLN A 49 1.23 -36.07 4.94
C GLN A 49 -0.12 -35.58 4.43
N THR A 50 -0.63 -36.22 3.38
CA THR A 50 -1.89 -35.86 2.73
C THR A 50 -2.96 -36.91 2.91
N PHE A 51 -4.21 -36.47 3.10
CA PHE A 51 -5.38 -37.34 3.07
C PHE A 51 -6.63 -36.55 2.65
N ILE A 52 -7.66 -37.30 2.21
CA ILE A 52 -8.92 -36.72 1.77
C ILE A 52 -10.05 -37.22 2.69
N LEU A 53 -10.89 -36.32 3.18
CA LEU A 53 -12.10 -36.69 3.90
C LEU A 53 -13.19 -37.17 2.93
N SER A 54 -14.17 -37.90 3.45
CA SER A 54 -15.29 -38.43 2.65
C SER A 54 -16.15 -37.37 1.96
N ASN A 55 -16.08 -36.11 2.41
CA ASN A 55 -16.78 -34.96 1.82
C ASN A 55 -15.95 -34.19 0.78
N GLY A 56 -14.76 -34.67 0.43
CA GLY A 56 -13.90 -34.06 -0.59
C GLY A 56 -12.82 -33.12 -0.05
N LEU A 57 -12.87 -32.69 1.23
CA LEU A 57 -11.84 -31.83 1.84
C LEU A 57 -10.48 -32.50 1.77
N LYS A 58 -9.52 -31.83 1.13
CA LYS A 58 -8.12 -32.27 1.07
C LYS A 58 -7.34 -31.67 2.24
N VAL A 59 -6.56 -32.50 2.90
CA VAL A 59 -5.79 -32.11 4.09
C VAL A 59 -4.31 -32.35 3.86
N LEU A 60 -3.49 -31.34 4.15
CA LEU A 60 -2.04 -31.39 4.11
C LEU A 60 -1.51 -31.10 5.52
N VAL A 61 -0.63 -31.95 6.03
CA VAL A 61 -0.06 -31.80 7.37
C VAL A 61 1.46 -31.81 7.27
N VAL A 62 2.08 -30.75 7.78
CA VAL A 62 3.55 -30.60 7.89
C VAL A 62 3.91 -30.57 9.37
N GLU A 63 4.48 -31.67 9.88
CA GLU A 63 4.98 -31.72 11.25
C GLU A 63 6.27 -30.93 11.38
N ASN A 64 6.35 -30.03 12.37
CA ASN A 64 7.57 -29.28 12.67
C ASN A 64 7.63 -28.95 14.16
N HIS A 65 8.48 -29.68 14.88
CA HIS A 65 8.62 -29.60 16.34
C HIS A 65 9.66 -28.58 16.82
N LYS A 66 10.14 -27.67 15.94
CA LYS A 66 11.15 -26.66 16.31
C LYS A 66 10.60 -25.60 17.28
N LEU A 67 9.33 -25.26 17.13
CA LEU A 67 8.63 -24.29 17.97
C LEU A 67 7.28 -24.86 18.39
N PRO A 68 6.81 -24.65 19.65
CA PRO A 68 5.53 -25.16 20.13
C PRO A 68 4.34 -24.34 19.58
N ARG A 69 4.23 -24.27 18.25
CA ARG A 69 3.19 -23.50 17.53
C ARG A 69 2.59 -24.33 16.42
N VAL A 70 1.30 -24.11 16.17
CA VAL A 70 0.55 -24.66 15.05
C VAL A 70 -0.10 -23.53 14.28
N ARG A 71 -0.04 -23.61 12.95
CA ARG A 71 -0.79 -22.78 12.01
C ARG A 71 -1.77 -23.65 11.27
N ILE A 72 -2.94 -23.11 11.03
CA ILE A 72 -4.06 -23.75 10.34
C ILE A 72 -4.49 -22.81 9.24
N GLN A 73 -4.59 -23.30 8.02
CA GLN A 73 -5.10 -22.55 6.88
C GLN A 73 -6.14 -23.38 6.15
N LEU A 74 -7.36 -22.86 6.07
CA LEU A 74 -8.39 -23.35 5.17
C LEU A 74 -8.38 -22.46 3.93
N LEU A 75 -8.25 -23.06 2.75
CA LEU A 75 -8.29 -22.38 1.46
C LEU A 75 -9.41 -22.98 0.61
N LEU A 76 -10.25 -22.14 0.03
CA LEU A 76 -11.22 -22.50 -0.98
C LEU A 76 -10.66 -22.14 -2.36
N ASP A 77 -10.26 -23.14 -3.13
CA ASP A 77 -9.68 -22.96 -4.46
C ASP A 77 -10.80 -22.87 -5.53
N ASN A 78 -11.73 -21.95 -5.30
CA ASN A 78 -12.83 -21.71 -6.23
C ASN A 78 -12.37 -20.95 -7.48
N PRO A 79 -12.98 -21.24 -8.66
CA PRO A 79 -12.85 -20.34 -9.81
C PRO A 79 -13.30 -18.93 -9.46
N PRO A 80 -12.75 -17.89 -10.12
CA PRO A 80 -13.20 -16.51 -9.94
C PRO A 80 -14.72 -16.39 -10.21
N VAL A 81 -15.39 -15.59 -9.39
CA VAL A 81 -16.85 -15.39 -9.44
C VAL A 81 -17.13 -13.95 -9.80
N LEU A 82 -17.95 -13.72 -10.82
CA LEU A 82 -18.51 -12.40 -11.11
C LEU A 82 -19.71 -12.16 -10.20
N GLU A 83 -19.63 -11.13 -9.36
CA GLU A 83 -20.67 -10.78 -8.37
C GLU A 83 -21.71 -9.81 -8.96
N GLY A 84 -21.32 -9.06 -10.02
CA GLY A 84 -22.19 -8.16 -10.78
C GLY A 84 -22.67 -6.96 -9.96
N GLU A 85 -23.96 -6.70 -9.98
CA GLU A 85 -24.53 -5.55 -9.26
C GLU A 85 -24.39 -5.62 -7.74
N LYS A 86 -23.95 -6.77 -7.21
CA LYS A 86 -23.73 -7.00 -5.78
C LYS A 86 -22.27 -7.25 -5.44
N ALA A 87 -21.36 -6.65 -6.23
CA ALA A 87 -19.92 -6.69 -5.96
C ALA A 87 -19.64 -6.24 -4.53
N GLY A 88 -18.87 -7.05 -3.78
CA GLY A 88 -18.63 -6.91 -2.35
C GLY A 88 -19.35 -7.93 -1.47
N VAL A 89 -20.18 -8.80 -2.07
CA VAL A 89 -20.86 -9.85 -1.27
C VAL A 89 -19.85 -10.85 -0.70
N SER A 90 -18.78 -11.19 -1.42
CA SER A 90 -17.73 -12.08 -0.92
C SER A 90 -16.93 -11.45 0.23
N GLU A 91 -16.61 -10.16 0.13
CA GLU A 91 -15.93 -9.41 1.18
C GLU A 91 -16.77 -9.34 2.45
N LEU A 92 -18.07 -8.99 2.32
CA LEU A 92 -19.01 -8.96 3.44
C LEU A 92 -19.18 -10.36 4.04
N THR A 93 -19.24 -11.42 3.21
CA THR A 93 -19.30 -12.79 3.71
C THR A 93 -18.07 -13.10 4.56
N GLY A 94 -16.86 -12.77 4.07
CA GLY A 94 -15.62 -12.96 4.82
C GLY A 94 -15.57 -12.16 6.11
N ALA A 95 -16.05 -10.92 6.10
CA ALA A 95 -16.06 -10.04 7.28
C ALA A 95 -17.04 -10.53 8.37
N LEU A 96 -18.12 -11.19 7.96
CA LEU A 96 -19.13 -11.74 8.88
C LEU A 96 -18.74 -13.11 9.43
N LEU A 97 -17.87 -13.85 8.78
CA LEU A 97 -17.29 -15.06 9.35
C LEU A 97 -16.48 -14.69 10.61
N GLY A 98 -16.66 -15.46 11.68
CA GLY A 98 -16.02 -15.16 12.97
C GLY A 98 -16.70 -14.09 13.81
N LYS A 99 -17.88 -13.57 13.39
CA LYS A 99 -18.71 -12.68 14.21
C LYS A 99 -19.71 -13.47 15.09
N GLY A 100 -19.25 -14.59 15.59
CA GLY A 100 -20.06 -15.57 16.31
C GLY A 100 -20.49 -16.75 15.42
N SER A 101 -20.96 -17.80 16.08
CA SER A 101 -21.50 -19.00 15.44
C SER A 101 -22.87 -19.32 16.00
N SER A 102 -23.46 -20.39 15.53
CA SER A 102 -24.72 -20.91 16.07
C SER A 102 -24.63 -21.31 17.56
N ASN A 103 -23.43 -21.62 18.05
CA ASN A 103 -23.19 -22.13 19.39
C ASN A 103 -22.39 -21.19 20.30
N ILE A 104 -21.65 -20.23 19.74
CA ILE A 104 -20.76 -19.33 20.48
C ILE A 104 -21.04 -17.91 19.97
N ASP A 105 -21.41 -16.99 20.85
CA ASP A 105 -21.59 -15.59 20.47
C ASP A 105 -20.22 -14.92 20.19
N LYS A 106 -20.27 -13.76 19.54
CA LYS A 106 -19.07 -13.03 19.08
C LYS A 106 -18.12 -12.68 20.22
N ASP A 107 -18.66 -12.19 21.34
CA ASP A 107 -17.83 -11.68 22.44
C ASP A 107 -17.15 -12.84 23.15
N ALA A 108 -17.88 -13.92 23.43
CA ALA A 108 -17.32 -15.15 24.01
C ALA A 108 -16.28 -15.80 23.08
N PHE A 109 -16.51 -15.77 21.75
CA PHE A 109 -15.53 -16.26 20.77
C PHE A 109 -14.24 -15.46 20.82
N ASN A 110 -14.32 -14.13 20.77
CA ASN A 110 -13.15 -13.25 20.79
C ASN A 110 -12.40 -13.35 22.14
N GLU A 111 -13.14 -13.33 23.28
CA GLU A 111 -12.54 -13.45 24.60
C GLU A 111 -11.77 -14.77 24.76
N GLU A 112 -12.32 -15.89 24.26
CA GLU A 112 -11.63 -17.17 24.34
C GLU A 112 -10.40 -17.22 23.44
N VAL A 113 -10.45 -16.70 22.19
CA VAL A 113 -9.31 -16.64 21.28
C VAL A 113 -8.19 -15.80 21.88
N ASP A 114 -8.52 -14.63 22.44
CA ASP A 114 -7.57 -13.72 23.07
C ASP A 114 -6.97 -14.33 24.34
N PHE A 115 -7.78 -14.96 25.19
CA PHE A 115 -7.32 -15.65 26.40
C PHE A 115 -6.33 -16.78 26.09
N LEU A 116 -6.51 -17.48 24.97
CA LEU A 116 -5.61 -18.54 24.53
C LEU A 116 -4.36 -17.99 23.80
N GLY A 117 -4.26 -16.67 23.62
CA GLY A 117 -3.15 -16.01 22.90
C GLY A 117 -3.07 -16.49 21.46
N ALA A 118 -4.19 -16.75 20.83
CA ALA A 118 -4.30 -17.21 19.47
C ALA A 118 -4.79 -16.09 18.54
N SER A 119 -4.76 -16.34 17.24
CA SER A 119 -5.41 -15.50 16.25
C SER A 119 -6.21 -16.36 15.29
N ILE A 120 -7.43 -15.91 14.97
CA ILE A 120 -8.27 -16.52 13.94
C ILE A 120 -8.75 -15.39 13.03
N SER A 121 -8.66 -15.56 11.73
CA SER A 121 -9.15 -14.61 10.74
C SER A 121 -9.82 -15.31 9.57
N PHE A 122 -10.76 -14.60 8.91
CA PHE A 122 -11.55 -15.13 7.81
C PHE A 122 -11.54 -14.17 6.62
N SER A 123 -11.73 -14.74 5.44
CA SER A 123 -12.08 -14.03 4.22
C SER A 123 -13.17 -14.81 3.49
N GLY A 124 -13.71 -14.27 2.40
CA GLY A 124 -14.73 -14.99 1.61
C GLY A 124 -14.26 -16.34 1.04
N GLN A 125 -12.95 -16.59 0.99
CA GLN A 125 -12.37 -17.81 0.41
C GLN A 125 -11.32 -18.48 1.31
N SER A 126 -11.09 -18.02 2.51
CA SER A 126 -10.09 -18.61 3.41
C SER A 126 -10.40 -18.39 4.88
N ALA A 127 -9.83 -19.25 5.71
CA ALA A 127 -9.70 -19.01 7.14
C ALA A 127 -8.27 -19.34 7.57
N PHE A 128 -7.76 -18.60 8.54
CA PHE A 128 -6.43 -18.78 9.08
C PHE A 128 -6.46 -18.75 10.60
N ALA A 129 -5.69 -19.65 11.23
CA ALA A 129 -5.48 -19.60 12.67
C ALA A 129 -4.01 -19.84 13.02
N SER A 130 -3.55 -19.21 14.10
CA SER A 130 -2.23 -19.43 14.69
C SER A 130 -2.33 -19.53 16.20
N THR A 131 -1.68 -20.56 16.78
CA THR A 131 -1.80 -20.84 18.21
C THR A 131 -0.58 -21.59 18.75
N LEU A 132 -0.49 -21.70 20.07
CA LEU A 132 0.45 -22.65 20.71
C LEU A 132 -0.06 -24.08 20.57
N SER A 133 0.86 -25.06 20.43
CA SER A 133 0.53 -26.49 20.23
C SER A 133 -0.46 -27.05 21.25
N ARG A 134 -0.34 -26.65 22.51
CA ARG A 134 -1.22 -27.10 23.60
C ARG A 134 -2.68 -26.67 23.41
N TYR A 135 -2.93 -25.58 22.68
CA TYR A 135 -4.27 -25.04 22.43
C TYR A 135 -4.79 -25.38 21.01
N PHE A 136 -4.00 -26.06 20.20
CA PHE A 136 -4.34 -26.45 18.83
C PHE A 136 -5.71 -27.14 18.75
N PRO A 137 -6.07 -28.15 19.58
CA PRO A 137 -7.36 -28.80 19.47
C PRO A 137 -8.53 -27.83 19.62
N ARG A 138 -8.44 -26.90 20.59
CA ARG A 138 -9.51 -25.93 20.86
C ARG A 138 -9.60 -24.85 19.77
N ILE A 139 -8.46 -24.37 19.29
CA ILE A 139 -8.44 -23.35 18.22
C ILE A 139 -8.91 -23.92 16.87
N LEU A 140 -8.60 -25.19 16.57
CA LEU A 140 -9.17 -25.88 15.41
C LEU A 140 -10.70 -26.00 15.52
N GLU A 141 -11.21 -26.35 16.71
CA GLU A 141 -12.64 -26.42 16.98
C GLU A 141 -13.31 -25.05 16.80
N LEU A 142 -12.77 -23.98 17.39
CA LEU A 142 -13.31 -22.62 17.27
C LEU A 142 -13.29 -22.12 15.82
N MET A 143 -12.19 -22.37 15.10
CA MET A 143 -12.09 -22.01 13.69
C MET A 143 -13.11 -22.78 12.84
N ALA A 144 -13.25 -24.09 13.07
CA ALA A 144 -14.21 -24.91 12.35
C ALA A 144 -15.65 -24.49 12.69
N GLU A 145 -15.95 -24.21 13.94
CA GLU A 145 -17.27 -23.77 14.38
C GLU A 145 -17.66 -22.45 13.70
N ALA A 146 -16.78 -21.43 13.75
CA ALA A 146 -17.05 -20.14 13.14
C ALA A 146 -17.10 -20.20 11.60
N ALA A 147 -16.30 -21.10 10.97
CA ALA A 147 -16.27 -21.27 9.53
C ALA A 147 -17.50 -22.05 9.00
N LEU A 148 -17.96 -23.08 9.72
CA LEU A 148 -18.96 -24.04 9.22
C LEU A 148 -20.37 -23.79 9.75
N ASN A 149 -20.51 -23.09 10.87
CA ASN A 149 -21.78 -22.78 11.52
C ASN A 149 -21.88 -21.26 11.82
N PRO A 150 -21.61 -20.37 10.85
CA PRO A 150 -21.62 -18.94 11.10
C PRO A 150 -23.01 -18.45 11.52
N ASN A 151 -23.04 -17.44 12.38
CA ASN A 151 -24.26 -16.73 12.75
C ASN A 151 -24.25 -15.36 12.04
N PHE A 152 -24.84 -15.27 10.86
CA PHE A 152 -25.00 -14.01 10.13
C PHE A 152 -26.14 -13.19 10.73
N SER A 153 -25.80 -12.23 11.61
CA SER A 153 -26.79 -11.33 12.21
C SER A 153 -26.93 -10.04 11.41
N GLN A 154 -28.16 -9.48 11.42
CA GLN A 154 -28.43 -8.20 10.75
C GLN A 154 -27.59 -7.06 11.35
N GLU A 155 -27.41 -7.05 12.66
CA GLU A 155 -26.63 -6.02 13.35
C GLU A 155 -25.17 -5.99 12.89
N GLU A 156 -24.48 -7.13 12.84
CA GLU A 156 -23.09 -7.20 12.38
C GLU A 156 -22.99 -6.94 10.89
N PHE A 157 -23.97 -7.35 10.09
CA PHE A 157 -24.04 -7.06 8.67
C PHE A 157 -24.09 -5.56 8.40
N GLU A 158 -24.95 -4.80 9.07
CA GLU A 158 -25.03 -3.34 8.87
C GLU A 158 -23.73 -2.65 9.32
N LYS A 159 -23.15 -3.05 10.45
CA LYS A 159 -21.87 -2.50 10.93
C LYS A 159 -20.73 -2.74 9.93
N GLU A 160 -20.59 -3.96 9.43
CA GLU A 160 -19.52 -4.27 8.47
C GLU A 160 -19.75 -3.56 7.13
N LYS A 161 -21.00 -3.52 6.64
CA LYS A 161 -21.36 -2.82 5.42
C LYS A 161 -21.04 -1.33 5.51
N GLU A 162 -21.41 -0.67 6.62
CA GLU A 162 -21.09 0.73 6.86
C GLU A 162 -19.57 0.97 6.90
N ARG A 163 -18.83 0.10 7.59
CA ARG A 163 -17.37 0.16 7.65
C ARG A 163 -16.72 0.03 6.27
N PHE A 164 -17.22 -0.85 5.41
CA PHE A 164 -16.74 -0.98 4.03
C PHE A 164 -17.06 0.27 3.21
N ILE A 165 -18.25 0.83 3.34
CA ILE A 165 -18.64 2.07 2.64
C ILE A 165 -17.73 3.24 3.04
N GLU A 166 -17.43 3.40 4.34
CA GLU A 166 -16.49 4.43 4.80
C GLU A 166 -15.07 4.20 4.25
N GLY A 167 -14.62 2.94 4.21
CA GLY A 167 -13.36 2.56 3.57
C GLY A 167 -13.31 2.99 2.10
N LEU A 168 -14.36 2.69 1.33
CA LEU A 168 -14.45 3.08 -0.09
C LEU A 168 -14.46 4.61 -0.29
N ARG A 169 -15.15 5.37 0.57
CA ARG A 169 -15.12 6.85 0.53
C ARG A 169 -13.70 7.40 0.72
N SER A 170 -12.92 6.77 1.58
CA SER A 170 -11.51 7.13 1.78
C SER A 170 -10.66 6.75 0.55
N GLU A 171 -10.87 5.54 0.00
CA GLU A 171 -10.14 5.06 -1.17
C GLU A 171 -10.42 5.89 -2.44
N GLU A 172 -11.58 6.52 -2.56
CA GLU A 172 -11.90 7.40 -3.68
C GLU A 172 -11.03 8.66 -3.76
N LYS A 173 -10.41 9.04 -2.64
CA LYS A 173 -9.49 10.17 -2.53
C LYS A 173 -8.01 9.76 -2.64
N ASP A 174 -7.71 8.46 -2.61
CA ASP A 174 -6.36 7.92 -2.68
C ASP A 174 -5.96 7.59 -4.12
N VAL A 175 -4.90 8.25 -4.61
CA VAL A 175 -4.41 8.10 -6.00
C VAL A 175 -4.04 6.65 -6.33
N SER A 176 -3.40 5.94 -5.38
CA SER A 176 -2.97 4.56 -5.59
C SER A 176 -4.15 3.57 -5.56
N ALA A 177 -5.17 3.83 -4.73
CA ALA A 177 -6.39 3.01 -4.70
C ALA A 177 -7.18 3.17 -6.02
N VAL A 178 -7.34 4.41 -6.50
CA VAL A 178 -7.96 4.70 -7.80
C VAL A 178 -7.16 4.02 -8.93
N ALA A 179 -5.83 4.14 -8.92
CA ALA A 179 -4.99 3.48 -9.93
C ALA A 179 -5.13 1.95 -9.90
N ARG A 180 -5.19 1.33 -8.71
CA ARG A 180 -5.42 -0.13 -8.57
C ARG A 180 -6.76 -0.55 -9.16
N ARG A 181 -7.83 0.19 -8.90
CA ARG A 181 -9.17 -0.05 -9.44
C ARG A 181 -9.19 0.07 -10.94
N VAL A 182 -8.75 1.22 -11.46
CA VAL A 182 -8.80 1.53 -12.89
C VAL A 182 -7.92 0.61 -13.72
N GLN A 183 -6.69 0.33 -13.29
CA GLN A 183 -5.80 -0.57 -14.04
C GLN A 183 -6.40 -1.97 -14.18
N THR A 184 -7.10 -2.47 -13.17
CA THR A 184 -7.70 -3.81 -13.18
C THR A 184 -8.95 -3.85 -14.05
N ALA A 185 -9.83 -2.85 -13.87
CA ALA A 185 -11.04 -2.69 -14.67
C ALA A 185 -10.73 -2.54 -16.16
N LEU A 186 -9.72 -1.74 -16.52
CA LEU A 186 -9.31 -1.56 -17.91
C LEU A 186 -8.58 -2.77 -18.49
N ALA A 187 -7.88 -3.57 -17.66
CA ALA A 187 -7.18 -4.75 -18.13
C ALA A 187 -8.14 -5.88 -18.52
N TYR A 188 -9.16 -6.12 -17.69
CA TYR A 188 -10.05 -7.28 -17.85
C TYR A 188 -11.46 -6.91 -18.33
N GLY A 189 -11.89 -5.66 -18.14
CA GLY A 189 -13.27 -5.24 -18.29
C GLY A 189 -14.08 -5.46 -16.99
N THR A 190 -15.03 -4.56 -16.71
CA THR A 190 -15.86 -4.60 -15.48
C THR A 190 -16.84 -5.78 -15.43
N THR A 191 -17.01 -6.48 -16.54
CA THR A 191 -17.84 -7.70 -16.64
C THR A 191 -17.02 -8.99 -16.51
N HIS A 192 -15.75 -8.90 -16.15
CA HIS A 192 -14.88 -10.03 -15.85
C HIS A 192 -14.57 -10.03 -14.33
N PRO A 193 -14.52 -11.18 -13.65
CA PRO A 193 -14.29 -11.25 -12.20
C PRO A 193 -13.03 -10.52 -11.71
N TYR A 194 -12.00 -10.46 -12.56
CA TYR A 194 -10.74 -9.76 -12.22
C TYR A 194 -10.76 -8.27 -12.53
N GLY A 195 -11.72 -7.80 -13.30
CA GLY A 195 -11.89 -6.38 -13.63
C GLY A 195 -13.05 -5.73 -12.90
N GLU A 196 -13.93 -6.53 -12.32
CA GLU A 196 -14.98 -6.08 -11.41
C GLU A 196 -14.36 -5.46 -10.15
N PHE A 197 -15.02 -4.46 -9.60
CA PHE A 197 -14.60 -3.82 -8.35
C PHE A 197 -15.82 -3.47 -7.49
N VAL A 198 -15.60 -3.42 -6.19
CA VAL A 198 -16.61 -3.03 -5.22
C VAL A 198 -16.80 -1.52 -5.26
N SER A 199 -18.06 -1.08 -5.28
CA SER A 199 -18.45 0.33 -5.19
C SER A 199 -19.47 0.53 -4.05
N ILE A 200 -19.65 1.78 -3.64
CA ILE A 200 -20.70 2.11 -2.66
C ILE A 200 -22.07 1.65 -3.19
N GLU A 201 -22.36 1.92 -4.46
CA GLU A 201 -23.62 1.53 -5.10
C GLU A 201 -23.83 0.00 -5.08
N SER A 202 -22.78 -0.79 -5.38
CA SER A 202 -22.90 -2.25 -5.36
C SER A 202 -23.08 -2.79 -3.92
N LEU A 203 -22.34 -2.24 -2.93
CA LEU A 203 -22.51 -2.61 -1.54
C LEU A 203 -23.91 -2.27 -0.99
N GLU A 204 -24.46 -1.11 -1.36
CA GLU A 204 -25.81 -0.74 -0.94
C GLU A 204 -26.87 -1.76 -1.38
N LYS A 205 -26.69 -2.41 -2.54
CA LYS A 205 -27.57 -3.44 -3.08
C LYS A 205 -27.42 -4.80 -2.39
N VAL A 206 -26.30 -5.06 -1.69
CA VAL A 206 -26.09 -6.33 -0.99
C VAL A 206 -26.99 -6.42 0.24
N THR A 207 -27.65 -7.55 0.40
CA THR A 207 -28.49 -7.89 1.56
C THR A 207 -27.87 -9.03 2.37
N LEU A 208 -28.31 -9.21 3.62
CA LEU A 208 -27.89 -10.34 4.46
C LEU A 208 -28.24 -11.70 3.82
N GLN A 209 -29.35 -11.76 3.07
CA GLN A 209 -29.72 -12.97 2.33
C GLN A 209 -28.70 -13.29 1.24
N ASP A 210 -28.18 -12.27 0.53
CA ASP A 210 -27.15 -12.47 -0.48
C ASP A 210 -25.85 -13.03 0.11
N VAL A 211 -25.46 -12.55 1.28
CA VAL A 211 -24.31 -13.09 2.03
C VAL A 211 -24.56 -14.58 2.37
N SER A 212 -25.74 -14.91 2.87
CA SER A 212 -26.10 -16.29 3.23
C SER A 212 -26.10 -17.21 2.00
N ASP A 213 -26.63 -16.73 0.88
CA ASP A 213 -26.68 -17.47 -0.38
C ASP A 213 -25.28 -17.64 -0.99
N PHE A 214 -24.44 -16.61 -0.92
CA PHE A 214 -23.05 -16.66 -1.36
C PHE A 214 -22.26 -17.68 -0.55
N TYR A 215 -22.36 -17.62 0.78
CA TYR A 215 -21.74 -18.59 1.68
C TYR A 215 -22.21 -20.01 1.38
N ALA A 216 -23.50 -20.26 1.33
CA ALA A 216 -24.06 -21.58 1.06
C ALA A 216 -23.65 -22.16 -0.30
N ARG A 217 -23.37 -21.30 -1.29
CA ARG A 217 -22.97 -21.70 -2.65
C ARG A 217 -21.49 -21.96 -2.76
N TYR A 218 -20.62 -21.12 -2.18
CA TYR A 218 -19.20 -21.10 -2.47
C TYR A 218 -18.33 -21.60 -1.33
N PHE A 219 -18.83 -21.64 -0.09
CA PHE A 219 -18.11 -22.18 1.05
C PHE A 219 -18.32 -23.69 1.16
N SER A 220 -17.55 -24.45 0.35
CA SER A 220 -17.77 -25.87 0.12
C SER A 220 -16.47 -26.68 0.21
N PRO A 221 -16.50 -27.93 0.74
CA PRO A 221 -15.31 -28.77 0.85
C PRO A 221 -14.79 -29.30 -0.48
N ASP A 222 -15.56 -29.25 -1.57
CA ASP A 222 -15.19 -29.86 -2.87
C ASP A 222 -13.89 -29.34 -3.46
N ASN A 223 -13.61 -28.04 -3.29
CA ASN A 223 -12.39 -27.38 -3.71
C ASN A 223 -11.58 -26.83 -2.52
N ALA A 224 -11.79 -27.38 -1.33
CA ALA A 224 -11.14 -26.90 -0.13
C ALA A 224 -9.87 -27.68 0.21
N TYR A 225 -8.89 -26.96 0.69
CA TYR A 225 -7.64 -27.47 1.25
C TYR A 225 -7.51 -26.99 2.69
N LEU A 226 -7.29 -27.93 3.61
CA LEU A 226 -6.93 -27.63 4.99
C LEU A 226 -5.47 -27.94 5.22
N VAL A 227 -4.67 -26.93 5.48
CA VAL A 227 -3.22 -27.05 5.68
C VAL A 227 -2.90 -26.82 7.14
N LEU A 228 -2.20 -27.77 7.76
CA LEU A 228 -1.73 -27.69 9.13
C LEU A 228 -0.21 -27.76 9.17
N ILE A 229 0.39 -26.85 9.94
CA ILE A 229 1.86 -26.74 10.00
C ILE A 229 2.27 -26.50 11.43
N GLY A 230 3.22 -27.28 11.94
CA GLY A 230 3.83 -27.00 13.23
C GLY A 230 3.95 -28.20 14.14
N ASP A 231 4.02 -27.94 15.43
CA ASP A 231 4.24 -28.92 16.48
C ASP A 231 2.91 -29.63 16.82
N LEU A 232 2.61 -30.63 16.03
CA LEU A 232 1.40 -31.47 16.14
C LEU A 232 1.73 -32.90 15.68
N ASP A 233 0.98 -33.88 16.19
CA ASP A 233 1.01 -35.26 15.74
C ASP A 233 -0.06 -35.50 14.68
N VAL A 234 0.31 -36.06 13.54
CA VAL A 234 -0.57 -36.28 12.39
C VAL A 234 -1.77 -37.14 12.72
N GLN A 235 -1.61 -38.21 13.52
CA GLN A 235 -2.72 -39.12 13.82
C GLN A 235 -3.77 -38.45 14.70
N SER A 236 -3.30 -37.67 15.69
CA SER A 236 -4.16 -36.85 16.55
C SER A 236 -4.87 -35.76 15.75
N ALA A 237 -4.14 -35.05 14.89
CA ALA A 237 -4.69 -34.03 14.00
C ALA A 237 -5.77 -34.62 13.06
N LYS A 238 -5.50 -35.77 12.45
CA LYS A 238 -6.45 -36.46 11.56
C LYS A 238 -7.75 -36.80 12.24
N LYS A 239 -7.71 -37.22 13.52
CA LYS A 239 -8.91 -37.50 14.30
C LYS A 239 -9.71 -36.21 14.52
N LEU A 240 -9.06 -35.15 15.01
CA LEU A 240 -9.70 -33.85 15.27
C LEU A 240 -10.33 -33.26 14.00
N ILE A 241 -9.59 -33.26 12.89
CA ILE A 241 -10.08 -32.76 11.61
C ILE A 241 -11.32 -33.54 11.17
N LYS A 242 -11.26 -34.85 11.26
CA LYS A 242 -12.42 -35.70 10.92
C LYS A 242 -13.62 -35.37 11.79
N ASP A 243 -13.42 -35.15 13.09
CA ASP A 243 -14.52 -34.88 14.01
C ASP A 243 -15.20 -33.53 13.71
N HIS A 244 -14.43 -32.49 13.38
CA HIS A 244 -14.97 -31.15 13.16
C HIS A 244 -15.43 -30.90 11.71
N PHE A 245 -14.79 -31.50 10.70
CA PHE A 245 -15.05 -31.18 9.27
C PHE A 245 -15.85 -32.24 8.50
N LYS A 246 -16.03 -33.45 9.02
CA LYS A 246 -16.76 -34.53 8.31
C LYS A 246 -18.21 -34.17 7.95
N GLY A 247 -18.83 -33.29 8.74
CA GLY A 247 -20.23 -32.85 8.55
C GLY A 247 -20.41 -31.74 7.52
N TRP A 248 -19.28 -31.14 7.05
CA TRP A 248 -19.33 -30.07 6.06
C TRP A 248 -19.82 -30.59 4.72
N LYS A 249 -20.94 -30.04 4.22
CA LYS A 249 -21.62 -30.54 3.01
C LYS A 249 -21.08 -29.90 1.77
N ALA A 250 -20.86 -30.70 0.74
CA ALA A 250 -20.51 -30.25 -0.60
C ALA A 250 -21.71 -29.55 -1.26
N THR A 251 -21.52 -28.33 -1.72
CA THR A 251 -22.56 -27.50 -2.34
C THR A 251 -22.08 -26.75 -3.57
N LEU A 252 -20.80 -26.84 -3.89
CA LEU A 252 -20.18 -26.07 -4.97
C LEU A 252 -20.87 -26.36 -6.31
N LYS A 253 -21.32 -25.30 -6.97
CA LYS A 253 -21.78 -25.33 -8.36
C LYS A 253 -20.73 -24.61 -9.22
N LYS A 254 -20.53 -25.09 -10.46
CA LYS A 254 -19.65 -24.40 -11.42
C LYS A 254 -20.02 -22.92 -11.49
N GLY A 255 -19.00 -22.09 -11.41
CA GLY A 255 -19.13 -20.63 -11.55
C GLY A 255 -19.61 -20.26 -12.98
N PRO A 256 -20.05 -19.00 -13.18
CA PRO A 256 -20.39 -18.51 -14.49
C PRO A 256 -19.16 -18.55 -15.40
N ASN A 257 -19.39 -18.82 -16.71
CA ASN A 257 -18.39 -18.61 -17.74
C ASN A 257 -18.25 -17.10 -17.99
N TYR A 258 -17.03 -16.62 -18.03
CA TYR A 258 -16.69 -15.26 -18.47
C TYR A 258 -15.79 -15.34 -19.70
N SER A 259 -15.83 -14.30 -20.52
CA SER A 259 -14.96 -14.22 -21.70
C SER A 259 -13.54 -13.85 -21.30
N GLU A 260 -12.55 -14.49 -21.89
CA GLU A 260 -11.14 -14.12 -21.68
C GLU A 260 -10.89 -12.68 -22.14
N ALA A 261 -10.21 -11.91 -21.29
CA ALA A 261 -9.76 -10.59 -21.65
C ALA A 261 -8.57 -10.64 -22.62
N SER A 262 -8.47 -9.66 -23.51
CA SER A 262 -7.43 -9.59 -24.55
C SER A 262 -6.58 -8.34 -24.40
N ASN A 263 -5.36 -8.40 -24.92
CA ASN A 263 -4.49 -7.23 -25.04
C ASN A 263 -5.00 -6.24 -26.08
N LEU A 264 -4.50 -5.01 -25.99
CA LEU A 264 -4.70 -3.98 -26.99
C LEU A 264 -3.92 -4.32 -28.27
N THR A 265 -4.28 -3.67 -29.38
CA THR A 265 -3.54 -3.77 -30.66
C THR A 265 -2.47 -2.69 -30.82
N GLU A 266 -2.54 -1.64 -30.02
CA GLU A 266 -1.61 -0.52 -29.97
C GLU A 266 -1.51 0.03 -28.53
N PRO A 267 -0.39 0.66 -28.13
CA PRO A 267 -0.26 1.23 -26.81
C PRO A 267 -1.20 2.42 -26.63
N THR A 268 -1.83 2.53 -25.45
CA THR A 268 -2.67 3.67 -25.09
C THR A 268 -2.39 4.15 -23.68
N ILE A 269 -2.46 5.45 -23.50
CA ILE A 269 -2.49 6.09 -22.18
C ILE A 269 -3.95 6.22 -21.76
N ASN A 270 -4.24 5.82 -20.53
CA ASN A 270 -5.56 5.90 -19.93
C ASN A 270 -5.42 6.76 -18.69
N PHE A 271 -5.86 8.00 -18.80
CA PHE A 271 -5.66 9.02 -17.79
C PHE A 271 -6.88 9.19 -16.90
N VAL A 272 -6.64 9.33 -15.58
CA VAL A 272 -7.65 9.70 -14.58
C VAL A 272 -7.19 10.97 -13.87
N ASP A 273 -8.04 11.99 -13.87
CA ASP A 273 -7.79 13.23 -13.16
C ASP A 273 -8.06 13.08 -11.66
N MET A 274 -7.05 13.39 -10.87
CA MET A 274 -7.14 13.53 -9.42
C MET A 274 -6.59 14.91 -9.04
N PRO A 275 -7.44 15.96 -8.96
CA PRO A 275 -6.98 17.34 -8.81
C PRO A 275 -6.09 17.61 -7.60
N ASN A 276 -6.24 16.79 -6.54
CA ASN A 276 -5.47 16.89 -5.31
C ASN A 276 -4.16 16.05 -5.30
N ALA A 277 -3.89 15.33 -6.39
CA ALA A 277 -2.71 14.49 -6.48
C ALA A 277 -1.42 15.32 -6.49
N VAL A 278 -0.54 15.10 -5.52
CA VAL A 278 0.81 15.70 -5.48
C VAL A 278 1.83 14.89 -6.28
N GLN A 279 1.49 13.63 -6.56
CA GLN A 279 2.26 12.69 -7.38
C GLN A 279 1.32 11.95 -8.32
N SER A 280 1.85 11.56 -9.48
CA SER A 280 1.16 10.65 -10.39
C SER A 280 1.51 9.21 -10.09
N GLU A 281 0.52 8.33 -10.11
CA GLU A 281 0.71 6.88 -10.19
C GLU A 281 0.73 6.46 -11.66
N ILE A 282 1.79 5.76 -12.07
CA ILE A 282 1.98 5.23 -13.41
C ILE A 282 1.98 3.71 -13.35
N VAL A 283 1.19 3.08 -14.19
CA VAL A 283 1.20 1.62 -14.38
C VAL A 283 1.23 1.28 -15.87
N VAL A 284 2.31 0.69 -16.33
CA VAL A 284 2.42 0.10 -17.67
C VAL A 284 2.15 -1.38 -17.56
N GLN A 285 1.15 -1.90 -18.26
CA GLN A 285 0.72 -3.30 -18.11
C GLN A 285 0.25 -3.92 -19.43
N ASN A 286 0.35 -5.24 -19.49
CA ASN A 286 -0.33 -6.07 -20.49
C ASN A 286 -0.76 -7.41 -19.87
N LEU A 287 -1.72 -8.07 -20.51
CA LEU A 287 -2.15 -9.42 -20.12
C LEU A 287 -1.14 -10.46 -20.62
N VAL A 288 -0.91 -11.48 -19.80
CA VAL A 288 0.02 -12.59 -20.08
C VAL A 288 -0.65 -13.93 -19.82
N SER A 289 -0.59 -14.82 -20.82
CA SER A 289 -0.99 -16.21 -20.64
C SER A 289 0.23 -16.99 -20.12
N LEU A 290 0.38 -17.01 -18.79
CA LEU A 290 1.49 -17.70 -18.13
C LEU A 290 0.97 -18.50 -16.93
N LYS A 291 1.31 -19.79 -16.89
CA LYS A 291 1.02 -20.69 -15.77
C LYS A 291 2.33 -21.12 -15.09
N MET A 292 2.26 -21.49 -13.82
CA MET A 292 3.44 -22.02 -13.11
C MET A 292 4.00 -23.30 -13.76
N SER A 293 3.14 -24.10 -14.42
CA SER A 293 3.53 -25.31 -15.15
C SER A 293 4.23 -25.05 -16.48
N ASP A 294 4.21 -23.81 -17.00
CA ASP A 294 4.79 -23.50 -18.31
C ASP A 294 6.32 -23.54 -18.27
N PRO A 295 6.98 -24.01 -19.35
CA PRO A 295 8.44 -23.98 -19.45
C PRO A 295 9.03 -22.56 -19.31
N ASP A 296 8.29 -21.54 -19.75
CA ASP A 296 8.69 -20.13 -19.68
C ASP A 296 8.62 -19.52 -18.28
N TYR A 297 7.99 -20.19 -17.32
CA TYR A 297 7.76 -19.63 -15.97
C TYR A 297 9.06 -19.15 -15.30
N ILE A 298 10.06 -20.04 -15.18
CA ILE A 298 11.34 -19.67 -14.53
C ILE A 298 12.11 -18.61 -15.33
N PRO A 299 12.29 -18.71 -16.67
CA PRO A 299 12.88 -17.63 -17.46
C PRO A 299 12.19 -16.28 -17.28
N VAL A 300 10.85 -16.24 -17.23
CA VAL A 300 10.09 -14.99 -17.01
C VAL A 300 10.36 -14.38 -15.62
N LEU A 301 10.46 -15.22 -14.58
CA LEU A 301 10.80 -14.73 -13.25
C LEU A 301 12.19 -14.07 -13.21
N ILE A 302 13.17 -14.66 -13.88
CA ILE A 302 14.53 -14.10 -13.98
C ILE A 302 14.54 -12.83 -14.82
N ALA A 303 13.81 -12.78 -15.94
CA ALA A 303 13.66 -11.57 -16.74
C ALA A 303 13.03 -10.43 -15.93
N ASN A 304 11.97 -10.72 -15.16
CA ASN A 304 11.34 -9.73 -14.28
C ASN A 304 12.27 -9.28 -13.15
N GLN A 305 13.09 -10.19 -12.60
CA GLN A 305 14.07 -9.85 -11.56
C GLN A 305 15.08 -8.82 -12.07
N ILE A 306 15.55 -8.97 -13.32
CA ILE A 306 16.48 -8.02 -13.96
C ILE A 306 15.79 -6.70 -14.30
N LEU A 307 14.54 -6.74 -14.76
CA LEU A 307 13.80 -5.53 -15.13
C LEU A 307 13.46 -4.67 -13.93
N GLY A 308 12.80 -5.23 -12.93
CA GLY A 308 12.26 -4.45 -11.81
C GLY A 308 11.94 -5.26 -10.56
N GLY A 309 12.59 -6.43 -10.36
CA GLY A 309 12.35 -7.30 -9.20
C GLY A 309 12.99 -6.82 -7.90
N GLY A 310 13.42 -5.57 -7.80
CA GLY A 310 14.00 -4.96 -6.59
C GLY A 310 14.89 -3.77 -6.91
N ALA A 311 15.59 -3.25 -5.90
CA ALA A 311 16.43 -2.05 -5.99
C ALA A 311 17.65 -2.17 -6.95
N GLU A 312 17.97 -3.36 -7.41
CA GLU A 312 19.03 -3.62 -8.40
C GLU A 312 18.45 -3.78 -9.83
N GLY A 313 17.11 -3.72 -9.95
CA GLY A 313 16.43 -3.80 -11.24
C GLY A 313 16.64 -2.55 -12.08
N ARG A 314 16.62 -2.71 -13.42
CA ARG A 314 16.82 -1.61 -14.36
C ARG A 314 15.87 -0.44 -14.14
N LEU A 315 14.58 -0.72 -13.86
CA LEU A 315 13.60 0.32 -13.58
C LEU A 315 13.96 1.18 -12.36
N PHE A 316 14.41 0.54 -11.27
CA PHE A 316 14.82 1.24 -10.07
C PHE A 316 16.09 2.07 -10.31
N LEU A 317 17.12 1.48 -10.95
CA LEU A 317 18.37 2.16 -11.23
C LEU A 317 18.15 3.35 -12.17
N ASN A 318 17.32 3.22 -13.19
CA ASN A 318 17.01 4.29 -14.12
C ASN A 318 16.19 5.41 -13.43
N LEU A 319 14.97 5.10 -12.97
CA LEU A 319 14.03 6.13 -12.55
C LEU A 319 14.38 6.77 -11.20
N ARG A 320 15.00 6.00 -10.28
CA ARG A 320 15.40 6.52 -8.96
C ARG A 320 16.82 7.04 -8.96
N GLU A 321 17.81 6.18 -9.29
CA GLU A 321 19.22 6.51 -9.07
C GLU A 321 19.75 7.47 -10.13
N ASP A 322 19.37 7.28 -11.42
CA ASP A 322 19.83 8.14 -12.51
C ASP A 322 18.98 9.40 -12.67
N LYS A 323 17.65 9.26 -12.72
CA LYS A 323 16.73 10.36 -13.04
C LYS A 323 16.18 11.09 -11.81
N GLY A 324 16.10 10.44 -10.65
CA GLY A 324 15.51 11.03 -9.45
C GLY A 324 14.02 11.35 -9.57
N TYR A 325 13.28 10.61 -10.41
CA TYR A 325 11.85 10.85 -10.63
C TYR A 325 10.96 10.28 -9.54
N THR A 326 11.40 9.22 -8.87
CA THR A 326 10.62 8.42 -7.92
C THR A 326 11.47 7.92 -6.76
N TYR A 327 10.83 7.48 -5.69
CA TYR A 327 11.46 6.67 -4.63
C TYR A 327 11.68 5.21 -5.03
N GLY A 328 11.02 4.73 -6.08
CA GLY A 328 11.22 3.39 -6.63
C GLY A 328 10.30 3.10 -7.81
N SER A 329 10.83 2.30 -8.74
CA SER A 329 10.06 1.75 -9.86
C SER A 329 10.31 0.26 -9.92
N TYR A 330 9.25 -0.52 -10.04
CA TYR A 330 9.30 -1.98 -9.93
C TYR A 330 8.43 -2.64 -11.00
N SER A 331 8.74 -3.90 -11.30
CA SER A 331 7.90 -4.73 -12.15
C SER A 331 7.49 -6.03 -11.46
N SER A 332 6.38 -6.59 -11.90
CA SER A 332 5.88 -7.88 -11.49
C SER A 332 5.19 -8.60 -12.65
N VAL A 333 5.25 -9.92 -12.64
CA VAL A 333 4.53 -10.78 -13.56
C VAL A 333 3.74 -11.81 -12.76
N GLY A 334 2.46 -11.89 -13.05
CA GLY A 334 1.56 -12.87 -12.44
C GLY A 334 1.52 -14.18 -13.21
N THR A 335 0.99 -15.19 -12.54
CA THR A 335 0.54 -16.45 -13.16
C THR A 335 -0.89 -16.69 -12.72
N ASP A 336 -1.70 -17.29 -13.59
CA ASP A 336 -3.07 -17.65 -13.24
C ASP A 336 -3.48 -18.93 -13.99
N LYS A 337 -4.30 -19.76 -13.34
CA LYS A 337 -4.77 -21.03 -13.93
C LYS A 337 -6.15 -20.90 -14.58
N TYR A 338 -6.90 -19.85 -14.23
CA TYR A 338 -8.27 -19.65 -14.67
C TYR A 338 -8.41 -18.63 -15.79
N SER A 339 -7.51 -17.62 -15.86
CA SER A 339 -7.55 -16.55 -16.84
C SER A 339 -6.13 -16.05 -17.17
N ASN A 340 -6.03 -15.03 -18.02
CA ASN A 340 -4.76 -14.35 -18.24
C ASN A 340 -4.34 -13.59 -16.98
N ALA A 341 -3.07 -13.68 -16.62
CA ALA A 341 -2.47 -12.85 -15.59
C ALA A 341 -2.00 -11.49 -16.17
N ARG A 342 -1.31 -10.67 -15.38
CA ARG A 342 -0.75 -9.40 -15.83
C ARG A 342 0.76 -9.32 -15.64
N PHE A 343 1.44 -8.76 -16.62
CA PHE A 343 2.71 -8.09 -16.41
C PHE A 343 2.42 -6.63 -16.06
N ARG A 344 3.14 -6.07 -15.10
CA ARG A 344 3.03 -4.66 -14.68
C ARG A 344 4.41 -4.10 -14.37
N ALA A 345 4.63 -2.84 -14.78
CA ALA A 345 5.71 -1.98 -14.31
C ALA A 345 5.09 -0.70 -13.79
N SER A 346 5.51 -0.21 -12.62
CA SER A 346 4.86 0.93 -11.96
C SER A 346 5.84 1.84 -11.25
N ALA A 347 5.46 3.11 -11.12
CA ALA A 347 6.18 4.12 -10.35
C ALA A 347 5.22 5.21 -9.88
N GLN A 348 5.49 5.77 -8.69
CA GLN A 348 4.91 7.04 -8.24
C GLN A 348 5.93 8.14 -8.50
N VAL A 349 5.54 9.18 -9.24
CA VAL A 349 6.44 10.25 -9.67
C VAL A 349 5.82 11.62 -9.42
N ARG A 350 6.65 12.65 -9.35
CA ARG A 350 6.16 14.03 -9.36
C ARG A 350 5.36 14.30 -10.65
N ASN A 351 4.25 15.01 -10.58
CA ASN A 351 3.37 15.27 -11.72
C ASN A 351 4.13 15.83 -12.95
N VAL A 352 5.07 16.74 -12.73
CA VAL A 352 5.84 17.42 -13.79
C VAL A 352 6.80 16.52 -14.57
N VAL A 353 7.06 15.29 -14.16
CA VAL A 353 7.94 14.32 -14.82
C VAL A 353 7.20 13.06 -15.28
N THR A 354 5.88 13.09 -15.28
CA THR A 354 5.04 11.91 -15.55
C THR A 354 5.24 11.36 -16.96
N ASP A 355 5.24 12.23 -17.98
CA ASP A 355 5.50 11.86 -19.37
C ASP A 355 6.87 11.23 -19.57
N SER A 356 7.90 11.86 -19.04
CA SER A 356 9.28 11.36 -19.08
C SER A 356 9.42 10.02 -18.38
N ALA A 357 8.77 9.84 -17.23
CA ALA A 357 8.80 8.57 -16.50
C ALA A 357 8.09 7.44 -17.26
N VAL A 358 6.96 7.73 -17.95
CA VAL A 358 6.30 6.75 -18.83
C VAL A 358 7.23 6.31 -19.95
N VAL A 359 7.93 7.26 -20.60
CA VAL A 359 8.89 6.95 -21.66
C VAL A 359 10.04 6.08 -21.15
N GLU A 360 10.60 6.40 -19.97
CA GLU A 360 11.68 5.60 -19.37
C GLU A 360 11.22 4.19 -19.00
N ILE A 361 10.02 4.02 -18.43
CA ILE A 361 9.46 2.68 -18.14
C ILE A 361 9.31 1.87 -19.43
N LEU A 362 8.69 2.44 -20.46
CA LEU A 362 8.53 1.78 -21.76
C LEU A 362 9.89 1.41 -22.40
N SER A 363 10.87 2.31 -22.29
CA SER A 363 12.20 2.10 -22.84
C SER A 363 12.94 0.95 -22.16
N GLU A 364 12.85 0.81 -20.83
CA GLU A 364 13.47 -0.31 -20.12
C GLU A 364 12.76 -1.64 -20.41
N ILE A 365 11.43 -1.63 -20.55
CA ILE A 365 10.66 -2.81 -20.96
C ILE A 365 11.05 -3.23 -22.39
N GLN A 366 11.19 -2.28 -23.32
CA GLN A 366 11.60 -2.56 -24.68
C GLN A 366 13.04 -3.08 -24.74
N ARG A 367 13.93 -2.45 -23.97
CA ARG A 367 15.37 -2.77 -23.95
C ARG A 367 15.65 -4.20 -23.49
N ILE A 368 14.96 -4.70 -22.46
CA ILE A 368 15.18 -6.10 -21.99
C ILE A 368 14.76 -7.13 -23.05
N GLY A 369 13.80 -6.80 -23.92
CA GLY A 369 13.43 -7.63 -25.07
C GLY A 369 14.34 -7.44 -26.30
N ALA A 370 14.86 -6.24 -26.52
CA ALA A 370 15.69 -5.91 -27.68
C ALA A 370 17.14 -6.37 -27.54
N GLU A 371 17.71 -6.25 -26.35
CA GLU A 371 19.11 -6.49 -26.04
C GLU A 371 19.30 -7.72 -25.16
N ARG A 372 20.37 -8.48 -25.40
CA ARG A 372 20.80 -9.53 -24.49
C ARG A 372 21.25 -8.89 -23.16
N VAL A 373 20.80 -9.45 -22.06
CA VAL A 373 21.28 -9.06 -20.73
C VAL A 373 22.76 -9.43 -20.56
N SER A 374 23.50 -8.65 -19.78
CA SER A 374 24.89 -8.98 -19.49
C SER A 374 24.99 -10.25 -18.65
N GLU A 375 26.12 -11.00 -18.81
CA GLU A 375 26.40 -12.17 -17.99
C GLU A 375 26.43 -11.83 -16.47
N VAL A 376 26.85 -10.63 -16.14
CA VAL A 376 26.88 -10.14 -14.75
C VAL A 376 25.46 -9.95 -14.20
N ASP A 377 24.59 -9.27 -14.95
CA ASP A 377 23.20 -9.04 -14.54
C ASP A 377 22.43 -10.36 -14.40
N LEU A 378 22.62 -11.26 -15.38
CA LEU A 378 22.02 -12.58 -15.35
C LEU A 378 22.47 -13.39 -14.14
N LYS A 379 23.79 -13.42 -13.88
CA LYS A 379 24.35 -14.10 -12.72
C LYS A 379 23.80 -13.51 -11.40
N ASN A 380 23.83 -12.19 -11.26
CA ASN A 380 23.34 -11.51 -10.06
C ASN A 380 21.85 -11.81 -9.81
N ALA A 381 21.02 -11.74 -10.83
CA ALA A 381 19.60 -12.04 -10.73
C ALA A 381 19.35 -13.50 -10.27
N LYS A 382 20.07 -14.47 -10.87
CA LYS A 382 20.00 -15.88 -10.49
C LYS A 382 20.42 -16.09 -9.04
N GLU A 383 21.57 -15.55 -8.62
CA GLU A 383 22.10 -15.74 -7.27
C GLU A 383 21.17 -15.10 -6.22
N LYS A 384 20.64 -13.93 -6.49
CA LYS A 384 19.66 -13.27 -5.63
C LYS A 384 18.39 -14.10 -5.47
N TYR A 385 17.87 -14.60 -6.61
CA TYR A 385 16.65 -15.42 -6.61
C TYR A 385 16.86 -16.74 -5.86
N LYS A 386 17.98 -17.44 -6.13
CA LYS A 386 18.36 -18.67 -5.41
C LYS A 386 18.53 -18.40 -3.90
N GLY A 387 19.23 -17.33 -3.53
CA GLY A 387 19.41 -16.95 -2.13
C GLY A 387 18.09 -16.66 -1.41
N SER A 388 17.14 -16.02 -2.08
CA SER A 388 15.82 -15.75 -1.53
C SER A 388 15.00 -17.04 -1.40
N PHE A 389 15.06 -17.92 -2.39
CA PHE A 389 14.40 -19.21 -2.37
C PHE A 389 14.92 -20.09 -1.23
N VAL A 390 16.24 -20.25 -1.11
CA VAL A 390 16.87 -21.07 -0.04
C VAL A 390 16.49 -20.52 1.36
N ARG A 391 16.56 -19.21 1.56
CA ARG A 391 16.12 -18.61 2.83
C ARG A 391 14.64 -18.86 3.13
N SER A 392 13.80 -18.91 2.10
CA SER A 392 12.37 -19.17 2.29
C SER A 392 12.09 -20.57 2.83
N LEU A 393 12.95 -21.55 2.54
CA LEU A 393 12.82 -22.94 3.01
C LEU A 393 13.01 -23.11 4.53
N GLU A 394 13.58 -22.11 5.21
CA GLU A 394 13.67 -22.12 6.67
C GLU A 394 12.31 -22.02 7.36
N ARG A 395 11.30 -21.55 6.60
CA ARG A 395 9.93 -21.40 7.09
C ARG A 395 9.12 -22.65 6.73
N PRO A 396 8.53 -23.33 7.72
CA PRO A 396 7.68 -24.50 7.46
C PRO A 396 6.48 -24.17 6.54
N GLU A 397 5.98 -22.93 6.60
CA GLU A 397 4.89 -22.47 5.76
C GLU A 397 5.25 -22.50 4.26
N THR A 398 6.50 -22.27 3.93
CA THR A 398 6.98 -22.33 2.53
C THR A 398 6.83 -23.75 1.97
N VAL A 399 7.19 -24.76 2.77
CA VAL A 399 7.06 -26.17 2.38
C VAL A 399 5.59 -26.55 2.16
N ALA A 400 4.72 -26.11 3.07
CA ALA A 400 3.27 -26.35 2.92
C ALA A 400 2.68 -25.64 1.69
N ASN A 401 3.10 -24.40 1.43
CA ASN A 401 2.66 -23.66 0.24
C ASN A 401 3.17 -24.32 -1.05
N PHE A 402 4.36 -24.91 -1.05
CA PHE A 402 4.86 -25.65 -2.20
C PHE A 402 4.00 -26.88 -2.48
N ALA A 403 3.64 -27.64 -1.46
CA ALA A 403 2.76 -28.78 -1.61
C ALA A 403 1.36 -28.35 -2.08
N LEU A 404 0.84 -27.25 -1.53
CA LEU A 404 -0.43 -26.68 -1.95
C LEU A 404 -0.39 -26.24 -3.43
N ASN A 405 0.71 -25.59 -3.86
CA ASN A 405 0.89 -25.20 -5.26
C ASN A 405 1.00 -26.41 -6.19
N ILE A 406 1.69 -27.48 -5.79
CA ILE A 406 1.73 -28.72 -6.56
C ILE A 406 0.31 -29.21 -6.84
N GLU A 407 -0.53 -29.26 -5.82
CA GLU A 407 -1.92 -29.70 -5.93
C GLU A 407 -2.80 -28.72 -6.74
N THR A 408 -2.75 -27.43 -6.39
CA THR A 408 -3.67 -26.43 -6.95
C THR A 408 -3.29 -25.96 -8.34
N GLN A 409 -1.99 -25.99 -8.70
CA GLN A 409 -1.47 -25.57 -10.00
C GLN A 409 -1.16 -26.75 -10.93
N GLY A 410 -1.36 -27.99 -10.46
CA GLY A 410 -1.09 -29.20 -11.25
C GLY A 410 0.38 -29.34 -11.64
N LEU A 411 1.30 -29.04 -10.72
CA LEU A 411 2.74 -29.13 -10.93
C LEU A 411 3.22 -30.58 -10.77
N SER A 412 4.39 -30.89 -11.35
CA SER A 412 5.06 -32.15 -11.07
C SER A 412 5.52 -32.21 -9.61
N THR A 413 5.56 -33.40 -9.03
CA THR A 413 5.95 -33.59 -7.62
C THR A 413 7.39 -33.14 -7.36
N ASP A 414 8.27 -33.24 -8.37
CA ASP A 414 9.68 -32.82 -8.32
C ASP A 414 9.90 -31.35 -8.71
N PHE A 415 8.83 -30.56 -8.90
CA PHE A 415 8.92 -29.18 -9.37
C PHE A 415 9.88 -28.32 -8.55
N TYR A 416 9.75 -28.36 -7.23
CA TYR A 416 10.57 -27.56 -6.32
C TYR A 416 11.94 -28.19 -6.04
N GLU A 417 12.10 -29.51 -6.16
CA GLU A 417 13.41 -30.16 -6.08
C GLU A 417 14.32 -29.71 -7.21
N ASN A 418 13.74 -29.56 -8.42
CA ASN A 418 14.45 -29.12 -9.61
C ASN A 418 14.50 -27.59 -9.76
N TYR A 419 13.94 -26.81 -8.82
CA TYR A 419 13.75 -25.38 -8.99
C TYR A 419 15.07 -24.62 -9.18
N LEU A 420 16.09 -24.89 -8.32
CA LEU A 420 17.39 -24.23 -8.42
C LEU A 420 18.14 -24.58 -9.71
N SER A 421 18.09 -25.85 -10.13
CA SER A 421 18.75 -26.28 -11.38
C SER A 421 18.08 -25.65 -12.62
N ARG A 422 16.76 -25.46 -12.59
CA ARG A 422 16.02 -24.73 -13.64
C ARG A 422 16.39 -23.25 -13.68
N ILE A 423 16.61 -22.61 -12.52
CA ILE A 423 17.12 -21.23 -12.47
C ILE A 423 18.53 -21.16 -13.07
N ASP A 424 19.42 -22.08 -12.70
CA ASP A 424 20.79 -22.13 -13.22
C ASP A 424 20.84 -22.32 -14.73
N ALA A 425 19.91 -23.07 -15.29
CA ALA A 425 19.82 -23.34 -16.72
C ALA A 425 19.36 -22.14 -17.57
N VAL A 426 18.73 -21.11 -16.99
CA VAL A 426 18.25 -19.94 -17.75
C VAL A 426 19.40 -19.22 -18.42
N THR A 427 19.27 -18.93 -19.72
CA THR A 427 20.27 -18.21 -20.53
C THR A 427 19.87 -16.77 -20.83
N ALA A 428 20.80 -15.96 -21.29
CA ALA A 428 20.52 -14.59 -21.70
C ALA A 428 19.56 -14.54 -22.90
N GLU A 429 19.64 -15.52 -23.79
CA GLU A 429 18.74 -15.70 -24.94
C GLU A 429 17.31 -16.02 -24.47
N GLU A 430 17.16 -16.87 -23.46
CA GLU A 430 15.84 -17.17 -22.89
C GLU A 430 15.22 -15.95 -22.21
N VAL A 431 16.02 -15.17 -21.46
CA VAL A 431 15.57 -13.90 -20.86
C VAL A 431 15.04 -12.96 -21.94
N GLN A 432 15.80 -12.77 -23.03
CA GLN A 432 15.40 -11.91 -24.16
C GLN A 432 14.12 -12.43 -24.82
N ARG A 433 14.05 -13.73 -25.11
CA ARG A 433 12.91 -14.38 -25.75
C ARG A 433 11.63 -14.23 -24.93
N VAL A 434 11.69 -14.49 -23.62
CA VAL A 434 10.51 -14.37 -22.77
C VAL A 434 10.12 -12.92 -22.54
N ALA A 435 11.06 -11.99 -22.46
CA ALA A 435 10.76 -10.56 -22.39
C ALA A 435 10.01 -10.11 -23.65
N GLN A 436 10.45 -10.50 -24.85
CA GLN A 436 9.74 -10.24 -26.11
C GLN A 436 8.34 -10.85 -26.14
N LYS A 437 8.16 -12.02 -25.53
CA LYS A 437 6.87 -12.73 -25.55
C LYS A 437 5.87 -12.14 -24.55
N TYR A 438 6.31 -11.74 -23.35
CA TYR A 438 5.43 -11.43 -22.23
C TYR A 438 5.42 -9.96 -21.80
N PHE A 439 6.48 -9.19 -22.05
CA PHE A 439 6.57 -7.79 -21.66
C PHE A 439 6.35 -6.89 -22.88
N LYS A 440 5.07 -6.58 -23.14
CA LYS A 440 4.64 -5.99 -24.40
C LYS A 440 4.50 -4.47 -24.30
N THR A 441 5.36 -3.70 -24.98
CA THR A 441 5.20 -2.25 -25.13
C THR A 441 4.25 -1.88 -26.26
N ASP A 442 4.18 -2.69 -27.32
CA ASP A 442 3.31 -2.51 -28.48
C ASP A 442 1.82 -2.76 -28.19
N GLN A 443 1.51 -3.40 -27.07
CA GLN A 443 0.16 -3.71 -26.60
C GLN A 443 -0.08 -3.15 -25.18
N ALA A 444 0.75 -2.20 -24.76
CA ALA A 444 0.73 -1.69 -23.40
C ALA A 444 -0.53 -0.86 -23.12
N ARG A 445 -1.16 -1.16 -22.01
CA ARG A 445 -2.16 -0.30 -21.39
C ARG A 445 -1.45 0.50 -20.29
N ILE A 446 -1.24 1.79 -20.55
CA ILE A 446 -0.58 2.72 -19.65
C ILE A 446 -1.68 3.41 -18.86
N VAL A 447 -1.75 3.20 -17.56
CA VAL A 447 -2.68 3.91 -16.67
C VAL A 447 -1.90 4.99 -15.93
N VAL A 448 -2.39 6.22 -15.99
CA VAL A 448 -1.82 7.37 -15.30
C VAL A 448 -2.92 8.02 -14.48
N VAL A 449 -2.72 8.10 -13.18
CA VAL A 449 -3.64 8.80 -12.26
C VAL A 449 -2.86 9.93 -11.61
N GLY A 450 -3.29 11.18 -11.79
CA GLY A 450 -2.55 12.34 -11.31
C GLY A 450 -3.30 13.64 -11.53
N LYS A 451 -2.67 14.77 -11.19
CA LYS A 451 -3.27 16.10 -11.36
C LYS A 451 -3.25 16.52 -12.84
N GLY A 452 -4.40 16.47 -13.49
CA GLY A 452 -4.53 16.65 -14.93
C GLY A 452 -4.03 18.00 -15.43
N SER A 453 -4.24 19.07 -14.68
CA SER A 453 -3.75 20.41 -15.03
C SER A 453 -2.21 20.49 -15.17
N GLU A 454 -1.49 19.63 -14.43
CA GLU A 454 -0.02 19.56 -14.49
C GLU A 454 0.48 18.49 -15.46
N VAL A 455 -0.24 17.38 -15.59
CA VAL A 455 0.22 16.16 -16.28
C VAL A 455 -0.15 16.15 -17.76
N LEU A 456 -1.41 16.47 -18.11
CA LEU A 456 -1.94 16.31 -19.47
C LEU A 456 -1.21 17.13 -20.54
N PRO A 457 -0.79 18.39 -20.31
CA PRO A 457 -0.13 19.19 -21.36
C PRO A 457 1.12 18.56 -21.97
N ALA A 458 1.85 17.76 -21.18
CA ALA A 458 3.00 17.01 -21.64
C ALA A 458 2.63 15.61 -22.13
N LEU A 459 1.75 14.92 -21.40
CA LEU A 459 1.32 13.55 -21.68
C LEU A 459 0.61 13.42 -23.05
N GLU A 460 -0.21 14.39 -23.43
CA GLU A 460 -0.92 14.43 -24.73
C GLU A 460 0.01 14.64 -25.93
N LYS A 461 1.24 15.11 -25.69
CA LYS A 461 2.29 15.29 -26.73
C LYS A 461 3.30 14.17 -26.72
N MET A 462 3.11 13.16 -25.85
CA MET A 462 4.07 12.09 -25.68
C MET A 462 4.17 11.22 -26.94
N GLU A 463 5.39 10.97 -27.35
CA GLU A 463 5.71 10.02 -28.41
C GLU A 463 6.52 8.86 -27.84
N PHE A 464 6.28 7.68 -28.36
CA PHE A 464 7.12 6.51 -28.10
C PHE A 464 7.50 5.85 -29.44
N ASN A 465 8.79 5.63 -29.66
CA ASN A 465 9.35 5.19 -30.95
C ASN A 465 8.93 6.07 -32.13
N SER A 466 8.92 7.39 -31.94
CA SER A 466 8.48 8.41 -32.92
C SER A 466 7.00 8.28 -33.35
N ASN A 467 6.19 7.62 -32.57
CA ASN A 467 4.75 7.55 -32.77
C ASN A 467 4.03 8.22 -31.61
N PRO A 468 3.04 9.09 -31.85
CA PRO A 468 2.22 9.66 -30.79
C PRO A 468 1.42 8.58 -30.10
N VAL A 469 1.36 8.62 -28.76
CA VAL A 469 0.58 7.66 -27.98
C VAL A 469 -0.77 8.28 -27.65
N LYS A 470 -1.85 7.61 -28.05
CA LYS A 470 -3.23 8.08 -27.84
C LYS A 470 -3.54 8.14 -26.35
N VAL A 471 -4.14 9.26 -25.90
CA VAL A 471 -4.65 9.45 -24.54
C VAL A 471 -6.17 9.27 -24.55
N ASN A 472 -6.66 8.39 -23.67
CA ASN A 472 -8.08 8.23 -23.37
C ASN A 472 -8.32 8.70 -21.91
N TYR A 473 -9.48 9.21 -21.63
CA TYR A 473 -9.83 9.80 -20.34
C TYR A 473 -10.88 8.96 -19.63
N PHE A 474 -10.70 8.76 -18.34
CA PHE A 474 -11.57 7.95 -17.51
C PHE A 474 -11.81 8.65 -16.18
N ASP A 475 -12.95 8.36 -15.58
CA ASP A 475 -13.20 8.72 -14.19
C ASP A 475 -12.54 7.69 -13.22
N LYS A 476 -12.66 7.95 -11.92
CA LYS A 476 -12.12 7.09 -10.86
C LYS A 476 -12.79 5.69 -10.78
N PHE A 477 -13.84 5.44 -11.56
CA PHE A 477 -14.54 4.15 -11.68
C PHE A 477 -14.30 3.46 -13.03
N ALA A 478 -13.30 3.92 -13.78
CA ALA A 478 -12.96 3.42 -15.11
C ALA A 478 -14.04 3.61 -16.18
N ALA A 479 -15.01 4.49 -15.97
CA ALA A 479 -15.93 4.91 -17.02
C ALA A 479 -15.25 5.93 -17.94
N ALA A 480 -15.40 5.75 -19.26
CA ALA A 480 -14.85 6.70 -20.24
C ALA A 480 -15.56 8.06 -20.13
N ILE A 481 -14.78 9.12 -20.12
CA ILE A 481 -15.26 10.51 -20.06
C ILE A 481 -14.64 11.34 -21.20
N GLU A 482 -15.17 12.52 -21.41
CA GLU A 482 -14.52 13.53 -22.26
C GLU A 482 -13.23 14.04 -21.59
N ARG A 483 -12.37 14.72 -22.39
CA ARG A 483 -11.16 15.32 -21.87
C ARG A 483 -11.47 16.29 -20.73
N PRO A 484 -10.86 16.14 -19.54
CA PRO A 484 -11.08 17.07 -18.43
C PRO A 484 -10.65 18.50 -18.80
N GLU A 485 -11.49 19.47 -18.50
CA GLU A 485 -11.18 20.87 -18.65
C GLU A 485 -10.74 21.48 -17.33
N PHE A 486 -9.58 22.15 -17.32
CA PHE A 486 -8.99 22.70 -16.09
C PHE A 486 -9.08 24.22 -16.01
N LYS A 487 -9.37 24.89 -17.13
CA LYS A 487 -9.52 26.35 -17.16
C LYS A 487 -11.02 26.71 -17.11
N ILE A 488 -11.43 27.08 -15.90
CA ILE A 488 -12.72 27.76 -15.72
C ILE A 488 -12.43 29.26 -15.80
N GLU A 489 -13.17 29.99 -16.61
CA GLU A 489 -12.97 31.44 -16.75
C GLU A 489 -13.27 32.14 -15.42
N VAL A 490 -12.31 32.96 -14.96
CA VAL A 490 -12.49 33.78 -13.77
C VAL A 490 -13.48 34.90 -14.15
N PRO A 491 -14.56 35.12 -13.36
CA PRO A 491 -15.50 36.21 -13.63
C PRO A 491 -14.79 37.57 -13.66
N GLU A 492 -15.24 38.45 -14.55
CA GLU A 492 -14.69 39.79 -14.70
C GLU A 492 -14.74 40.57 -13.37
N GLY A 493 -13.63 41.21 -13.00
CA GLY A 493 -13.53 42.01 -11.78
C GLY A 493 -13.11 41.22 -10.54
N VAL A 494 -12.95 39.89 -10.61
CA VAL A 494 -12.42 39.07 -9.50
C VAL A 494 -10.89 39.14 -9.46
N SER A 495 -10.36 39.45 -8.30
CA SER A 495 -8.93 39.53 -8.04
C SER A 495 -8.55 38.65 -6.81
N ALA A 496 -7.26 38.31 -6.63
CA ALA A 496 -6.82 37.60 -5.46
C ALA A 496 -7.25 38.31 -4.15
N THR A 497 -7.11 39.61 -4.10
CA THR A 497 -7.53 40.43 -2.94
C THR A 497 -9.04 40.35 -2.70
N SER A 498 -9.89 40.39 -3.78
CA SER A 498 -11.34 40.27 -3.62
C SER A 498 -11.75 38.89 -3.11
N VAL A 499 -11.06 37.82 -3.54
CA VAL A 499 -11.28 36.44 -3.05
C VAL A 499 -11.00 36.35 -1.54
N LEU A 500 -9.85 36.86 -1.10
CA LEU A 500 -9.50 36.85 0.33
C LEU A 500 -10.48 37.69 1.18
N ASN A 501 -10.88 38.85 0.69
CA ASN A 501 -11.89 39.66 1.37
C ASN A 501 -13.26 38.95 1.46
N THR A 502 -13.67 38.26 0.40
CA THR A 502 -14.89 37.44 0.43
C THR A 502 -14.79 36.34 1.48
N TYR A 503 -13.64 35.66 1.58
CA TYR A 503 -13.42 34.71 2.65
C TYR A 503 -13.54 35.34 4.04
N LEU A 504 -12.88 36.47 4.28
CA LEU A 504 -12.97 37.18 5.56
C LEU A 504 -14.41 37.56 5.91
N ASP A 505 -15.19 38.04 4.92
CA ASP A 505 -16.59 38.38 5.13
C ASP A 505 -17.43 37.16 5.51
N LYS A 506 -17.16 36.00 4.86
CA LYS A 506 -17.88 34.74 5.13
C LYS A 506 -17.57 34.15 6.51
N ILE A 507 -16.36 34.32 7.01
CA ILE A 507 -15.98 33.76 8.32
C ILE A 507 -16.37 34.66 9.52
N GLY A 508 -17.01 35.79 9.32
CA GLY A 508 -17.48 36.68 10.39
C GLY A 508 -17.07 38.16 10.25
N GLY A 509 -16.36 38.46 9.14
CA GLY A 509 -15.93 39.81 8.78
C GLY A 509 -14.56 40.21 9.35
N THR A 510 -13.92 41.16 8.65
CA THR A 510 -12.58 41.65 9.00
C THR A 510 -12.48 42.17 10.42
N ALA A 511 -13.55 42.82 10.94
CA ALA A 511 -13.56 43.35 12.30
C ALA A 511 -13.50 42.24 13.36
N ALA A 512 -14.29 41.17 13.20
CA ALA A 512 -14.28 40.05 14.14
C ALA A 512 -12.94 39.29 14.05
N ALA A 513 -12.42 39.11 12.84
CA ALA A 513 -11.13 38.45 12.60
C ALA A 513 -9.96 39.24 13.23
N THR A 514 -9.95 40.57 13.13
CA THR A 514 -8.91 41.43 13.72
C THR A 514 -9.02 41.52 15.25
N ALA A 515 -10.21 41.30 15.83
CA ALA A 515 -10.44 41.33 17.25
C ALA A 515 -9.86 40.10 18.00
N VAL A 516 -9.44 39.05 17.30
CA VAL A 516 -8.79 37.87 17.91
C VAL A 516 -7.46 38.26 18.53
N ASN A 517 -7.34 38.06 19.84
CA ASN A 517 -6.13 38.36 20.58
C ASN A 517 -5.28 37.10 20.84
N THR A 518 -5.92 36.05 21.33
CA THR A 518 -5.26 34.76 21.59
C THR A 518 -6.19 33.62 21.23
N PHE A 519 -5.62 32.47 20.88
CA PHE A 519 -6.39 31.24 20.68
C PHE A 519 -5.62 30.00 21.10
N ALA A 520 -6.35 28.96 21.45
CA ALA A 520 -5.84 27.60 21.63
C ALA A 520 -6.83 26.61 21.02
N ILE A 521 -6.39 25.84 20.04
CA ILE A 521 -7.21 24.84 19.36
C ILE A 521 -6.51 23.50 19.46
N THR A 522 -7.24 22.48 19.89
CA THR A 522 -6.80 21.09 19.89
C THR A 522 -7.64 20.32 18.90
N TYR A 523 -6.98 19.74 17.90
CA TYR A 523 -7.55 18.81 16.96
C TYR A 523 -7.14 17.40 17.34
N GLY A 524 -8.07 16.44 17.32
CA GLY A 524 -7.84 15.02 17.58
C GLY A 524 -8.07 14.15 16.35
N ALA A 525 -7.30 13.08 16.22
CA ALA A 525 -7.46 12.05 15.21
C ALA A 525 -7.12 10.67 15.78
N SER A 526 -7.65 9.61 15.19
CA SER A 526 -7.26 8.23 15.51
C SER A 526 -6.70 7.54 14.25
N VAL A 527 -5.46 7.07 14.36
CA VAL A 527 -4.78 6.35 13.27
C VAL A 527 -4.34 4.99 13.80
N GLN A 528 -4.86 3.92 13.22
CA GLN A 528 -4.55 2.53 13.61
C GLN A 528 -4.70 2.27 15.14
N GLY A 529 -5.71 2.89 15.75
CA GLY A 529 -5.97 2.76 17.19
C GLY A 529 -5.07 3.63 18.09
N MET A 530 -4.22 4.48 17.50
CA MET A 530 -3.40 5.45 18.23
C MET A 530 -4.04 6.84 18.16
N ASN A 531 -4.17 7.49 19.30
CA ASN A 531 -4.68 8.86 19.38
C ASN A 531 -3.57 9.84 19.03
N LEU A 532 -3.84 10.68 18.03
CA LEU A 532 -3.03 11.82 17.62
C LEU A 532 -3.73 13.11 18.01
N GLN A 533 -2.97 14.12 18.42
CA GLN A 533 -3.49 15.46 18.66
C GLN A 533 -2.56 16.49 18.03
N LEU A 534 -3.17 17.45 17.34
CA LEU A 534 -2.52 18.67 16.86
C LEU A 534 -3.00 19.83 17.71
N VAL A 535 -2.11 20.42 18.50
CA VAL A 535 -2.41 21.56 19.36
C VAL A 535 -1.77 22.81 18.79
N VAL A 536 -2.57 23.82 18.51
CA VAL A 536 -2.13 25.11 17.95
C VAL A 536 -2.51 26.22 18.91
N THR A 537 -1.53 26.97 19.37
CA THR A 537 -1.77 28.08 20.29
C THR A 537 -1.07 29.36 19.83
N GLN A 538 -1.74 30.48 19.99
CA GLN A 538 -1.19 31.81 19.87
C GLN A 538 -1.49 32.57 21.18
N SER A 539 -0.45 32.89 21.95
CA SER A 539 -0.57 33.52 23.25
C SER A 539 -0.39 35.03 23.20
N ALA A 540 0.27 35.54 22.15
CA ALA A 540 0.42 36.96 21.81
C ALA A 540 0.66 37.11 20.31
N ALA A 541 0.65 38.32 19.76
CA ALA A 541 0.77 38.57 18.32
C ALA A 541 1.97 37.85 17.66
N ASP A 542 3.10 37.75 18.38
CA ASP A 542 4.33 37.14 17.88
C ASP A 542 4.71 35.83 18.61
N GLU A 543 3.79 35.25 19.38
CA GLU A 543 4.02 34.03 20.16
C GLU A 543 3.14 32.89 19.67
N PHE A 544 3.77 31.89 19.14
CA PHE A 544 3.12 30.76 18.53
C PHE A 544 3.71 29.41 19.00
N THR A 545 2.85 28.42 19.24
CA THR A 545 3.26 27.06 19.51
C THR A 545 2.36 26.09 18.76
N GLN A 546 2.98 25.15 18.06
CA GLN A 546 2.30 24.01 17.45
C GLN A 546 2.91 22.71 17.98
N GLU A 547 2.07 21.81 18.50
CA GLU A 547 2.50 20.51 19.00
C GLU A 547 1.73 19.38 18.32
N MET A 548 2.47 18.40 17.81
CA MET A 548 1.93 17.10 17.41
C MET A 548 2.16 16.11 18.55
N LYS A 549 1.10 15.56 19.10
CA LYS A 549 1.13 14.58 20.18
C LYS A 549 0.63 13.23 19.71
N MET A 550 1.26 12.16 20.17
CA MET A 550 0.81 10.79 19.99
C MET A 550 0.67 10.12 21.35
N MET A 551 -0.52 9.62 21.65
CA MET A 551 -0.84 9.03 22.96
C MET A 551 -0.46 9.95 24.15
N GLY A 552 -0.65 11.27 24.00
CA GLY A 552 -0.32 12.29 24.99
C GLY A 552 1.14 12.75 25.05
N ASN A 553 2.06 12.09 24.32
CA ASN A 553 3.47 12.48 24.26
C ASN A 553 3.73 13.40 23.07
N VAL A 554 4.49 14.48 23.29
CA VAL A 554 4.90 15.41 22.22
C VAL A 554 5.92 14.72 21.32
N MET A 555 5.55 14.53 20.05
CA MET A 555 6.41 13.94 19.02
C MET A 555 7.18 15.02 18.27
N GLN A 556 6.54 16.15 18.04
CA GLN A 556 7.11 17.30 17.37
C GLN A 556 6.50 18.57 17.99
N ARG A 557 7.33 19.60 18.13
CA ARG A 557 6.90 20.92 18.60
C ARG A 557 7.61 22.01 17.82
N THR A 558 6.87 23.00 17.37
CA THR A 558 7.39 24.25 16.81
C THR A 558 7.05 25.38 17.75
N VAL A 559 8.03 26.19 18.12
CA VAL A 559 7.88 27.33 19.01
C VAL A 559 8.46 28.57 18.32
N ILE A 560 7.69 29.65 18.32
CA ILE A 560 8.11 30.97 17.88
C ILE A 560 7.72 31.95 18.98
N ASN A 561 8.67 32.69 19.51
CA ASN A 561 8.44 33.78 20.44
C ASN A 561 9.51 34.86 20.29
N ALA A 562 9.48 35.88 21.12
CA ALA A 562 10.41 37.03 21.06
C ALA A 562 11.89 36.63 21.23
N THR A 563 12.19 35.51 21.88
CA THR A 563 13.54 35.11 22.27
C THR A 563 14.11 33.95 21.44
N GLU A 564 13.25 33.06 21.00
CA GLU A 564 13.68 31.86 20.26
C GLU A 564 12.66 31.43 19.20
N ALA A 565 13.16 30.84 18.12
CA ALA A 565 12.34 30.15 17.11
C ALA A 565 13.00 28.81 16.75
N PHE A 566 12.31 27.70 16.99
CA PHE A 566 12.85 26.37 16.74
C PHE A 566 11.74 25.34 16.47
N MET A 567 12.12 24.29 15.77
CA MET A 567 11.38 23.03 15.72
C MET A 567 12.12 21.99 16.58
N GLU A 568 11.37 21.25 17.39
CA GLU A 568 11.89 20.14 18.17
C GLU A 568 11.21 18.84 17.72
N ALA A 569 11.99 17.85 17.35
CA ALA A 569 11.53 16.52 17.01
C ALA A 569 12.49 15.49 17.60
N GLN A 570 11.96 14.44 18.23
CA GLN A 570 12.75 13.37 18.87
C GLN A 570 13.82 13.90 19.86
N GLY A 571 13.52 15.01 20.56
CA GLY A 571 14.43 15.64 21.52
C GLY A 571 15.55 16.47 20.89
N GLN A 572 15.58 16.65 19.57
CA GLN A 572 16.53 17.53 18.89
C GLN A 572 15.87 18.86 18.53
N LYS A 573 16.48 19.97 18.97
CA LYS A 573 16.07 21.32 18.63
C LYS A 573 16.79 21.78 17.35
N ILE A 574 16.03 22.17 16.35
CA ILE A 574 16.50 22.72 15.08
C ILE A 574 16.08 24.18 15.04
N PRO A 575 17.05 25.14 15.07
CA PRO A 575 16.73 26.56 14.96
C PRO A 575 16.08 26.85 13.60
N LEU A 576 15.11 27.77 13.59
CA LEU A 576 14.46 28.25 12.37
C LEU A 576 15.16 29.54 11.91
N ASP A 577 15.42 29.63 10.62
CA ASP A 577 15.85 30.88 10.00
C ASP A 577 14.67 31.87 9.87
N ASP A 578 14.95 33.13 9.49
CA ASP A 578 13.93 34.17 9.42
C ASP A 578 12.82 33.88 8.41
N ALA A 579 13.15 33.21 7.29
CA ALA A 579 12.17 32.82 6.28
C ALA A 579 11.25 31.69 6.78
N GLN A 580 11.83 30.69 7.43
CA GLN A 580 11.10 29.60 8.07
C GLN A 580 10.23 30.12 9.21
N LYS A 581 10.77 30.98 10.08
CA LYS A 581 10.02 31.62 11.16
C LYS A 581 8.78 32.35 10.63
N LYS A 582 8.95 33.16 9.57
CA LYS A 582 7.83 33.87 8.94
C LYS A 582 6.81 32.89 8.36
N SER A 583 7.25 31.88 7.61
CA SER A 583 6.34 30.90 7.02
C SER A 583 5.52 30.15 8.07
N PHE A 584 6.15 29.70 9.15
CA PHE A 584 5.45 29.02 10.24
C PHE A 584 4.48 29.96 11.00
N ALA A 585 4.86 31.20 11.23
CA ALA A 585 3.97 32.17 11.87
C ALA A 585 2.74 32.49 11.02
N ASP A 586 2.92 32.62 9.71
CA ASP A 586 1.82 32.83 8.76
C ASP A 586 0.85 31.63 8.72
N ASP A 587 1.38 30.40 8.76
CA ASP A 587 0.56 29.17 8.76
C ASP A 587 -0.18 28.95 10.09
N ALA A 588 0.36 29.47 11.13
CA ALA A 588 -0.12 29.35 12.51
C ALA A 588 -1.16 30.38 12.88
N ALA A 589 -1.17 31.51 12.22
CA ALA A 589 -2.20 32.51 12.45
C ALA A 589 -3.58 31.90 12.24
N LEU A 590 -4.52 32.13 13.16
CA LEU A 590 -5.89 31.60 13.05
C LEU A 590 -6.54 31.99 11.72
N ILE A 591 -6.20 33.18 11.21
CA ILE A 591 -6.69 33.72 9.95
C ILE A 591 -5.49 34.29 9.19
N SER A 592 -4.79 33.43 8.48
CA SER A 592 -3.58 33.79 7.70
C SER A 592 -3.86 34.86 6.65
N GLU A 593 -5.07 34.92 6.11
CA GLU A 593 -5.49 35.88 5.08
C GLU A 593 -5.36 37.33 5.55
N LEU A 594 -5.58 37.61 6.85
CA LEU A 594 -5.34 38.94 7.41
C LEU A 594 -3.86 39.32 7.35
N VAL A 595 -2.99 38.39 7.64
CA VAL A 595 -1.54 38.61 7.58
C VAL A 595 -1.13 38.88 6.14
N TRP A 596 -1.62 38.07 5.18
CA TRP A 596 -1.28 38.23 3.77
C TRP A 596 -1.78 39.52 3.13
N LEU A 597 -2.98 39.97 3.52
CA LEU A 597 -3.54 41.24 3.02
C LEU A 597 -2.85 42.49 3.58
N ASN A 598 -2.28 42.41 4.80
CA ASN A 598 -1.64 43.53 5.48
C ASN A 598 -0.12 43.59 5.25
N ASP A 599 0.51 42.54 4.75
CA ASP A 599 1.95 42.48 4.46
C ASP A 599 2.21 42.90 3.00
N SER A 600 2.79 44.06 2.81
CA SER A 600 3.14 44.59 1.47
C SER A 600 4.21 43.78 0.75
N THR A 601 4.90 42.85 1.41
CA THR A 601 5.88 41.95 0.81
C THR A 601 5.24 40.72 0.19
N VAL A 602 3.99 40.40 0.55
CA VAL A 602 3.23 39.28 0.00
C VAL A 602 2.69 39.63 -1.38
N LYS A 603 3.00 38.78 -2.36
CA LYS A 603 2.49 38.92 -3.73
C LYS A 603 1.31 37.94 -3.93
N LEU A 604 0.11 38.50 -3.96
CA LEU A 604 -1.10 37.74 -4.22
C LEU A 604 -1.41 37.70 -5.72
N ASN A 605 -1.47 36.51 -6.30
CA ASN A 605 -1.82 36.28 -7.70
C ASN A 605 -3.05 35.36 -7.79
N LEU A 606 -4.09 35.77 -8.51
CA LEU A 606 -5.19 34.87 -8.86
C LEU A 606 -4.80 34.05 -10.08
N MET A 607 -4.57 32.75 -9.88
CA MET A 607 -4.09 31.84 -10.92
C MET A 607 -5.22 31.32 -11.82
N GLY A 608 -6.46 31.34 -11.35
CA GLY A 608 -7.62 30.83 -12.07
C GLY A 608 -8.64 30.18 -11.14
N ILE A 609 -9.48 29.33 -11.72
CA ILE A 609 -10.39 28.45 -11.00
C ILE A 609 -10.00 27.00 -11.33
N GLU A 610 -9.89 26.16 -10.31
CA GLU A 610 -9.64 24.72 -10.44
C GLU A 610 -10.74 23.91 -9.73
N LEU A 611 -10.89 22.65 -10.11
CA LEU A 611 -11.74 21.70 -9.37
C LEU A 611 -10.95 21.10 -8.21
N VAL A 612 -11.51 21.19 -7.01
CA VAL A 612 -11.00 20.59 -5.77
C VAL A 612 -12.13 19.76 -5.16
N ASP A 613 -12.01 18.44 -5.15
CA ASP A 613 -13.06 17.51 -4.67
C ASP A 613 -14.44 17.81 -5.29
N ASP A 614 -14.48 17.91 -6.62
CA ASP A 614 -15.67 18.24 -7.44
C ASP A 614 -16.28 19.65 -7.21
N ARG A 615 -15.61 20.52 -6.46
CA ARG A 615 -16.01 21.92 -6.23
C ARG A 615 -15.09 22.88 -6.97
N GLN A 616 -15.66 23.91 -7.59
CA GLN A 616 -14.88 24.98 -8.19
C GLN A 616 -14.24 25.85 -7.11
N ALA A 617 -12.95 26.10 -7.21
CA ALA A 617 -12.20 26.92 -6.26
C ALA A 617 -11.34 27.96 -6.96
N PHE A 618 -11.40 29.21 -6.51
CA PHE A 618 -10.41 30.22 -6.86
C PHE A 618 -9.04 29.83 -6.32
N VAL A 619 -8.03 29.83 -7.18
CA VAL A 619 -6.65 29.49 -6.85
C VAL A 619 -5.86 30.76 -6.64
N VAL A 620 -5.50 31.04 -5.39
CA VAL A 620 -4.72 32.21 -5.00
C VAL A 620 -3.30 31.76 -4.62
N GLN A 621 -2.33 32.16 -5.43
CA GLN A 621 -0.93 31.99 -5.10
C GLN A 621 -0.48 33.08 -4.12
N VAL A 622 0.06 32.67 -2.99
CA VAL A 622 0.60 33.52 -1.92
C VAL A 622 2.10 33.29 -1.88
N ASN A 623 2.88 34.12 -2.56
CA ASN A 623 4.30 33.91 -2.84
C ASN A 623 4.57 32.62 -3.67
N ASP A 624 5.86 32.29 -3.87
CA ASP A 624 6.27 31.16 -4.69
C ASP A 624 6.07 29.78 -4.04
N ASN A 625 5.84 29.76 -2.73
CA ASN A 625 5.82 28.53 -1.94
C ASN A 625 4.47 28.20 -1.31
N ARG A 626 3.42 29.00 -1.57
CA ARG A 626 2.11 28.77 -0.99
C ARG A 626 0.98 29.06 -1.99
N THR A 627 -0.01 28.14 -2.03
CA THR A 627 -1.23 28.31 -2.82
C THR A 627 -2.45 27.95 -1.97
N ALA A 628 -3.44 28.84 -1.94
CA ALA A 628 -4.70 28.65 -1.21
C ALA A 628 -5.88 28.57 -2.18
N TYR A 629 -6.87 27.75 -1.86
CA TYR A 629 -8.03 27.43 -2.68
C TYR A 629 -9.29 27.82 -1.95
N TYR A 630 -10.12 28.66 -2.58
CA TYR A 630 -11.37 29.17 -2.02
C TYR A 630 -12.55 28.74 -2.88
N ASP A 631 -13.49 28.03 -2.29
CA ASP A 631 -14.70 27.55 -2.95
C ASP A 631 -15.48 28.74 -3.55
N THR A 632 -15.85 28.64 -4.83
CA THR A 632 -16.46 29.75 -5.56
C THR A 632 -17.90 30.05 -5.12
N GLU A 633 -18.62 29.07 -4.56
CA GLU A 633 -19.99 29.18 -4.08
C GLU A 633 -20.05 29.71 -2.65
N THR A 634 -19.29 29.09 -1.74
CA THR A 634 -19.34 29.42 -0.32
C THR A 634 -18.39 30.56 0.06
N GLY A 635 -17.35 30.79 -0.72
CA GLY A 635 -16.24 31.70 -0.42
C GLY A 635 -15.30 31.20 0.67
N LEU A 636 -15.48 29.98 1.16
CA LEU A 636 -14.65 29.40 2.23
C LEU A 636 -13.36 28.79 1.69
N LYS A 637 -12.28 28.84 2.46
CA LYS A 637 -11.03 28.16 2.15
C LYS A 637 -11.23 26.65 2.29
N ILE A 638 -10.89 25.89 1.24
CA ILE A 638 -11.08 24.44 1.22
C ILE A 638 -9.76 23.67 1.17
N LYS A 639 -8.68 24.32 0.71
CA LYS A 639 -7.37 23.67 0.62
C LYS A 639 -6.24 24.71 0.67
N GLN A 640 -5.09 24.31 1.17
CA GLN A 640 -3.84 25.05 1.07
C GLN A 640 -2.69 24.09 0.75
N VAL A 641 -1.80 24.48 -0.12
CA VAL A 641 -0.57 23.76 -0.45
C VAL A 641 0.61 24.65 -0.08
N THR A 642 1.52 24.13 0.72
CA THR A 642 2.74 24.84 1.15
C THR A 642 3.95 23.97 0.81
N THR A 643 4.96 24.59 0.18
CA THR A 643 6.24 23.94 -0.13
C THR A 643 7.33 24.58 0.73
N GLN A 644 8.09 23.78 1.47
CA GLN A 644 9.16 24.24 2.36
C GLN A 644 10.47 23.50 2.01
N GLU A 645 11.58 24.22 2.07
CA GLU A 645 12.89 23.61 1.98
C GLU A 645 13.41 23.28 3.37
N MET A 646 13.61 21.98 3.64
CA MET A 646 14.20 21.51 4.90
C MET A 646 15.41 20.63 4.59
N GLN A 647 16.58 21.02 5.12
CA GLN A 647 17.84 20.27 4.95
C GLN A 647 18.19 19.98 3.48
N GLY A 648 17.87 20.91 2.56
CA GLY A 648 18.12 20.75 1.13
C GLY A 648 17.12 19.86 0.39
N GLN A 649 16.01 19.47 1.04
CA GLN A 649 14.88 18.78 0.43
C GLN A 649 13.66 19.68 0.40
N SER A 650 12.96 19.70 -0.74
CA SER A 650 11.69 20.42 -0.90
C SER A 650 10.55 19.51 -0.45
N ILE A 651 9.85 19.91 0.60
CA ILE A 651 8.70 19.17 1.15
C ILE A 651 7.43 19.96 0.81
N THR A 652 6.52 19.34 0.08
CA THR A 652 5.20 19.91 -0.23
C THR A 652 4.13 19.25 0.64
N GLN A 653 3.41 20.07 1.38
CA GLN A 653 2.31 19.63 2.24
C GLN A 653 0.99 20.23 1.74
N ALA A 654 -0.02 19.38 1.58
CA ALA A 654 -1.39 19.81 1.32
C ALA A 654 -2.22 19.66 2.59
N THR A 655 -3.00 20.69 2.91
CA THR A 655 -3.95 20.73 4.02
C THR A 655 -5.32 21.04 3.46
N SER A 656 -6.33 20.24 3.76
CA SER A 656 -7.74 20.50 3.40
C SER A 656 -8.52 20.96 4.62
N PHE A 657 -9.53 21.82 4.40
CA PHE A 657 -10.35 22.43 5.44
C PHE A 657 -11.83 22.15 5.19
N GLY A 658 -12.54 21.70 6.21
CA GLY A 658 -13.95 21.32 6.12
C GLY A 658 -14.73 21.53 7.40
N ASP A 659 -16.05 21.24 7.33
CA ASP A 659 -16.97 21.28 8.48
C ASP A 659 -16.87 22.58 9.28
N TYR A 660 -17.00 23.73 8.60
CA TYR A 660 -16.90 25.06 9.23
C TYR A 660 -18.04 25.28 10.23
N LYS A 661 -17.69 25.65 11.48
CA LYS A 661 -18.63 25.94 12.57
C LYS A 661 -18.26 27.24 13.26
N GLU A 662 -19.26 27.86 13.86
CA GLU A 662 -19.08 29.12 14.58
C GLU A 662 -18.44 28.90 15.95
N VAL A 663 -17.35 29.63 16.24
CA VAL A 663 -16.70 29.71 17.54
C VAL A 663 -16.37 31.18 17.81
N SER A 664 -16.92 31.72 18.88
CA SER A 664 -16.70 33.13 19.29
C SER A 664 -16.98 34.17 18.21
N GLY A 665 -18.01 33.93 17.36
CA GLY A 665 -18.40 34.84 16.28
C GLY A 665 -17.60 34.67 14.97
N LEU A 666 -16.74 33.66 14.89
CA LEU A 666 -15.95 33.32 13.72
C LEU A 666 -16.29 31.91 13.23
N LEU A 667 -16.42 31.72 11.92
CA LEU A 667 -16.48 30.39 11.29
C LEU A 667 -15.06 29.84 11.16
N ILE A 668 -14.75 28.76 11.85
CA ILE A 668 -13.47 28.06 11.74
C ILE A 668 -13.66 26.62 11.24
N PRO A 669 -12.68 26.06 10.52
CA PRO A 669 -12.75 24.68 10.05
C PRO A 669 -12.66 23.71 11.23
N HIS A 670 -13.67 22.87 11.42
CA HIS A 670 -13.69 21.83 12.45
C HIS A 670 -12.97 20.55 12.02
N VAL A 671 -12.78 20.36 10.72
CA VAL A 671 -12.00 19.25 10.17
C VAL A 671 -10.83 19.83 9.37
N VAL A 672 -9.63 19.38 9.72
CA VAL A 672 -8.39 19.69 9.01
C VAL A 672 -7.74 18.39 8.60
N SER A 673 -7.61 18.14 7.29
CA SER A 673 -7.03 16.92 6.75
C SER A 673 -5.60 17.16 6.29
N GLN A 674 -4.66 16.32 6.73
CA GLN A 674 -3.25 16.41 6.37
C GLN A 674 -2.68 15.06 5.98
N ASN A 675 -1.73 15.05 5.04
CA ASN A 675 -0.99 13.84 4.70
C ASN A 675 0.12 13.58 5.71
N LEU A 676 0.03 12.46 6.41
CA LEU A 676 1.08 11.93 7.30
C LEU A 676 1.70 10.69 6.63
N GLY A 677 2.77 10.91 5.87
CA GLY A 677 3.35 9.87 5.02
C GLY A 677 2.38 9.46 3.90
N PRO A 678 2.08 8.16 3.72
CA PRO A 678 1.19 7.69 2.67
C PRO A 678 -0.31 7.81 2.99
N GLN A 679 -0.68 8.26 4.20
CA GLN A 679 -2.07 8.33 4.66
C GLN A 679 -2.52 9.77 4.86
N THR A 680 -3.76 10.07 4.44
CA THR A 680 -4.46 11.31 4.82
C THR A 680 -5.12 11.09 6.17
N VAL A 681 -4.94 12.02 7.08
CA VAL A 681 -5.49 11.97 8.45
C VAL A 681 -6.39 13.17 8.65
N ASP A 682 -7.63 12.93 9.03
CA ASP A 682 -8.62 13.94 9.37
C ASP A 682 -8.52 14.25 10.88
N PHE A 683 -8.14 15.46 11.18
CA PHE A 683 -8.10 16.02 12.52
C PHE A 683 -9.37 16.81 12.79
N THR A 684 -10.12 16.42 13.81
CA THR A 684 -11.36 17.10 14.23
C THR A 684 -11.14 17.89 15.49
N ILE A 685 -11.72 19.09 15.62
CA ILE A 685 -11.63 19.92 16.82
C ILE A 685 -12.19 19.17 18.03
N GLU A 686 -11.35 18.98 19.06
CA GLU A 686 -11.75 18.49 20.39
C GLU A 686 -11.99 19.67 21.35
N LEU A 687 -11.21 20.73 21.23
CA LEU A 687 -11.30 21.93 22.05
C LEU A 687 -10.90 23.16 21.22
N ALA A 688 -11.67 24.23 21.31
CA ALA A 688 -11.32 25.51 20.73
C ALA A 688 -11.65 26.66 21.72
N GLU A 689 -10.64 27.44 22.08
CA GLU A 689 -10.74 28.62 22.87
C GLU A 689 -10.21 29.81 22.06
N ILE A 690 -11.08 30.77 21.75
CA ILE A 690 -10.74 32.02 21.06
C ILE A 690 -11.13 33.19 21.95
N LYS A 691 -10.17 34.06 22.26
CA LYS A 691 -10.39 35.29 23.02
C LYS A 691 -10.35 36.47 22.06
N VAL A 692 -11.41 37.24 22.06
CA VAL A 692 -11.57 38.48 21.28
C VAL A 692 -11.48 39.68 22.24
N ASN A 693 -10.94 40.82 21.75
CA ASN A 693 -10.88 42.09 22.50
C ASN A 693 -12.23 42.81 22.50
#